data_e5e9b0a9d890349c5f837db0856d55b6
#
_entry.id   e5e9b0a9d890349c5f837db0856d55b6
#
_cell.length_a   1.000
_cell.length_b   1.000
_cell.length_c   1.000
_cell.angle_alpha   90.00
_cell.angle_beta   90.00
_cell.angle_gamma   90.00
#
_symmetry.space_group_name_H-M   'P 1'
#
loop_
_entity.id
_entity.type
_entity.pdbx_description
1 polymer ?
#
loop_
_entity_poly.entity_id
_entity_poly.type
_entity_poly.pdbx_seq_one_letter_code
_entity_poly.pdbx_strand_id
1 'polypeptide(L)'
;TFPPTSSDGDVAFERALTGSVPASENVAVKIQYNNGGVPSADAYLDYIILEAKRNLQGYGKQFRFQYNDADLNTGVIQYQLSSAARITQVWDITDIYNVQKVENNGADAFSFKAYMGEDRNYIAVDASDFYSPLKDSRTRVANQNLKGSILKNAQGSFQDLDYLIVTPAFLNSQAERLANFHRTNSNLNVKVVNLENIYEEFSSGKQDIGAIRNFVKYIYNNGSIPSKKLKYLNLFGDASFDFKNRISNNTNIVPVFQALNSFSLGGSIMSDDYFTMLDDNEGTMLQTGSQDMELAVGRMLVSDLKQAEEMVTKVIEYHAIESYGKWRNNFVLISDDVDVAWENSIQTGIDALGDQISAQKPFVNVEKIHTDSYVQEASAGGFRYPKARKDFVDAINQGALVFNYFGHGGEDGLAKERIFEKADAQNLNNRYKYPLFVTVTCEFTRFDNPYRPTAGEYTYWNPKGGAISMVTTTRQISVTTGQDINDAFSNELYGYGTTNNVPISEALRVAKNNYNGSALMVSYVGDPAIRLAIPKPTIVLTKINDQPVAASTFVFNALSPVKLSGEVRNVEGNTILSNYNGSLSVNIFDKNVQRTTFGNDGVTDSSGNLIVMDFILLGETIFRGNASVANGQFEFNFVVPRDIAIPVGNGRISFYAKRNQGLEDQTGYNTDIKIGGINPNATADNIGPRVRLYMNDETFISGGITNESPIFLAFLEDENGINTASGIGHDIVAILDGDENNPYILNDYYETELDNHTKGKVRFPFRNLAVGLHTITFKAWDVYNNPVTAEIQFIVVGDETVTLKNVLNYPNPFVSYTQFWFTHNRPYEPLEVQVQIITITGKIVKTINQVVTTEGFLSREITWDGKDDFGDKIGKGVYVYKLTVKSTLTNKKTEKYEKLVIL
;
A
#
# COMPACT_ATOMS: atom_id res chain seq x y z
N THR A 1 24.51 31.00 -22.32
CA THR A 1 24.25 29.57 -22.59
C THR A 1 23.68 28.93 -21.37
N PHE A 2 22.74 28.04 -21.56
CA PHE A 2 22.25 27.16 -20.49
C PHE A 2 23.25 26.01 -20.32
N PRO A 3 23.49 25.56 -19.09
CA PRO A 3 24.26 24.32 -18.86
C PRO A 3 23.48 23.09 -19.39
N PRO A 4 24.15 21.96 -19.66
CA PRO A 4 23.46 20.73 -19.97
C PRO A 4 22.67 20.27 -18.75
N THR A 5 21.49 19.71 -18.97
CA THR A 5 20.72 19.00 -17.93
C THR A 5 21.35 17.65 -17.64
N SER A 6 21.17 17.14 -16.44
CA SER A 6 21.59 15.77 -16.07
C SER A 6 20.39 14.95 -15.60
N SER A 7 20.44 13.64 -15.76
CA SER A 7 19.40 12.74 -15.27
C SER A 7 19.26 12.75 -13.75
N ASP A 8 20.35 13.07 -13.05
CA ASP A 8 20.44 13.01 -11.59
C ASP A 8 20.50 14.39 -10.93
N GLY A 9 20.24 15.45 -11.69
CA GLY A 9 20.32 16.83 -11.24
C GLY A 9 19.17 17.70 -11.73
N ASP A 10 19.51 18.92 -12.14
CA ASP A 10 18.51 19.85 -12.66
C ASP A 10 18.05 19.45 -14.06
N VAL A 11 16.75 19.23 -14.22
CA VAL A 11 16.09 18.89 -15.50
C VAL A 11 15.70 20.14 -16.31
N ALA A 12 15.77 21.31 -15.68
CA ALA A 12 15.52 22.61 -16.31
C ALA A 12 16.37 23.70 -15.66
N PHE A 13 16.55 24.81 -16.36
CA PHE A 13 17.27 25.98 -15.84
C PHE A 13 16.50 27.26 -16.18
N GLU A 14 16.44 28.18 -15.23
CA GLU A 14 15.94 29.54 -15.43
C GLU A 14 17.08 30.49 -15.80
N ARG A 15 16.77 31.41 -16.70
CA ARG A 15 17.68 32.51 -17.04
C ARG A 15 16.90 33.82 -17.15
N ALA A 16 17.21 34.73 -16.27
CA ALA A 16 16.79 36.12 -16.43
C ALA A 16 17.85 36.90 -17.25
N LEU A 17 17.39 37.68 -18.21
CA LEU A 17 18.19 38.60 -18.98
C LEU A 17 17.70 40.00 -18.69
N THR A 18 18.62 40.87 -18.29
CA THR A 18 18.33 42.28 -18.03
C THR A 18 19.08 43.17 -19.02
N GLY A 19 18.49 44.28 -19.40
CA GLY A 19 19.10 45.24 -20.30
C GLY A 19 18.40 46.58 -20.26
N SER A 20 19.03 47.62 -20.71
CA SER A 20 18.45 48.95 -20.81
C SER A 20 18.32 49.35 -22.29
N VAL A 21 17.19 49.95 -22.63
CA VAL A 21 16.91 50.46 -23.97
C VAL A 21 16.46 51.93 -23.89
N PRO A 22 16.72 52.75 -24.89
CA PRO A 22 16.19 54.13 -24.94
C PRO A 22 14.67 54.10 -24.87
N ALA A 23 14.09 55.00 -24.08
CA ALA A 23 12.64 55.09 -23.96
C ALA A 23 12.02 55.48 -25.30
N SER A 24 11.00 54.77 -25.69
CA SER A 24 10.19 55.01 -26.88
C SER A 24 8.72 54.66 -26.65
N GLU A 25 7.81 55.20 -27.48
CA GLU A 25 6.40 54.86 -27.39
C GLU A 25 6.09 53.38 -27.69
N ASN A 26 6.94 52.76 -28.47
CA ASN A 26 6.82 51.36 -28.85
C ASN A 26 8.13 50.61 -28.55
N VAL A 27 8.09 49.60 -27.72
CA VAL A 27 9.22 48.74 -27.45
C VAL A 27 8.93 47.36 -28.07
N ALA A 28 9.81 46.98 -29.00
CA ALA A 28 9.77 45.68 -29.62
C ALA A 28 10.79 44.75 -28.96
N VAL A 29 10.35 43.66 -28.37
CA VAL A 29 11.24 42.65 -27.79
C VAL A 29 11.24 41.44 -28.72
N LYS A 30 12.42 41.09 -29.25
CA LYS A 30 12.62 39.89 -30.05
C LYS A 30 13.43 38.88 -29.23
N ILE A 31 12.86 37.73 -28.98
CA ILE A 31 13.55 36.62 -28.30
C ILE A 31 13.80 35.53 -29.34
N GLN A 32 15.04 35.06 -29.42
CA GLN A 32 15.42 33.96 -30.29
C GLN A 32 16.14 32.90 -29.45
N TYR A 33 15.57 31.72 -29.44
CA TYR A 33 16.18 30.53 -28.85
C TYR A 33 16.91 29.73 -29.92
N ASN A 34 18.13 29.29 -29.59
CA ASN A 34 18.91 28.39 -30.43
C ASN A 34 19.21 27.13 -29.63
N ASN A 35 18.64 26.03 -30.03
CA ASN A 35 18.79 24.73 -29.38
C ASN A 35 20.15 24.03 -29.64
N GLY A 36 21.08 24.72 -30.38
CA GLY A 36 22.40 24.17 -30.66
C GLY A 36 22.40 22.90 -31.51
N GLY A 37 21.29 22.59 -32.21
CA GLY A 37 21.14 21.37 -33.00
C GLY A 37 20.63 20.17 -32.19
N VAL A 38 20.24 20.34 -30.93
CA VAL A 38 19.64 19.31 -30.08
C VAL A 38 18.11 19.38 -30.17
N PRO A 39 17.42 18.43 -30.86
CA PRO A 39 15.98 18.53 -31.13
C PRO A 39 15.12 18.50 -29.86
N SER A 40 15.58 17.87 -28.79
CA SER A 40 14.89 17.76 -27.52
C SER A 40 15.12 18.95 -26.57
N ALA A 41 15.96 19.92 -26.95
CA ALA A 41 16.19 21.09 -26.13
C ALA A 41 15.11 22.13 -26.41
N ASP A 42 14.18 22.30 -25.47
CA ASP A 42 13.09 23.28 -25.53
C ASP A 42 13.33 24.46 -24.60
N ALA A 43 12.72 25.61 -24.92
CA ALA A 43 12.74 26.77 -24.05
C ALA A 43 11.36 27.44 -24.03
N TYR A 44 10.98 27.91 -22.84
CA TYR A 44 9.71 28.56 -22.61
C TYR A 44 9.95 29.97 -22.08
N LEU A 45 9.19 30.96 -22.62
CA LEU A 45 9.17 32.29 -22.10
C LEU A 45 8.19 32.37 -20.93
N ASP A 46 8.68 32.69 -19.74
CA ASP A 46 7.83 32.83 -18.57
C ASP A 46 7.22 34.26 -18.53
N TYR A 47 8.04 35.29 -18.47
CA TYR A 47 7.55 36.66 -18.45
C TYR A 47 8.53 37.65 -19.11
N ILE A 48 7.99 38.84 -19.47
CA ILE A 48 8.77 40.03 -19.84
C ILE A 48 8.32 41.16 -18.92
N ILE A 49 9.26 41.74 -18.17
CA ILE A 49 9.04 42.92 -17.35
C ILE A 49 9.64 44.11 -18.06
N LEU A 50 8.86 45.19 -18.23
CA LEU A 50 9.31 46.48 -18.69
C LEU A 50 9.18 47.48 -17.54
N GLU A 51 10.28 48.02 -17.13
CA GLU A 51 10.36 49.07 -16.12
C GLU A 51 10.77 50.37 -16.78
N ALA A 52 9.99 51.42 -16.61
CA ALA A 52 10.23 52.69 -17.28
C ALA A 52 9.82 53.90 -16.45
N LYS A 53 10.64 54.96 -16.46
CA LYS A 53 10.20 56.25 -15.92
C LYS A 53 9.25 56.91 -16.92
N ARG A 54 8.07 57.24 -16.46
CA ARG A 54 7.06 57.91 -17.27
C ARG A 54 6.57 59.21 -16.60
N ASN A 55 6.04 60.10 -17.41
CA ASN A 55 5.27 61.23 -16.87
C ASN A 55 3.95 60.67 -16.29
N LEU A 56 3.56 61.15 -15.14
CA LEU A 56 2.27 60.80 -14.55
C LEU A 56 1.17 61.59 -15.29
N GLN A 57 0.62 60.93 -16.29
CA GLN A 57 -0.43 61.50 -17.15
C GLN A 57 -1.62 60.53 -17.26
N GLY A 58 -2.85 61.06 -17.08
CA GLY A 58 -4.05 60.34 -17.33
C GLY A 58 -4.24 60.07 -18.82
N TYR A 59 -4.65 58.87 -19.18
CA TYR A 59 -4.82 58.40 -20.54
C TYR A 59 -6.13 57.59 -20.75
N GLY A 60 -7.11 57.76 -19.85
CA GLY A 60 -8.41 57.09 -19.96
C GLY A 60 -8.44 55.69 -19.40
N LYS A 61 -7.39 55.28 -18.63
CA LYS A 61 -7.31 54.04 -17.88
C LYS A 61 -6.69 54.28 -16.51
N GLN A 62 -6.99 53.40 -15.58
CA GLN A 62 -6.26 53.37 -14.33
C GLN A 62 -4.86 52.77 -14.52
N PHE A 63 -3.92 53.25 -13.71
CA PHE A 63 -2.54 52.74 -13.78
C PHE A 63 -1.85 52.79 -12.42
N ARG A 64 -0.91 51.85 -12.25
CA ARG A 64 -0.01 51.82 -11.10
C ARG A 64 1.25 52.63 -11.36
N PHE A 65 1.80 53.22 -10.31
CA PHE A 65 3.09 53.90 -10.32
C PHE A 65 3.73 53.86 -8.94
N GLN A 66 5.05 53.96 -8.94
CA GLN A 66 5.89 54.10 -7.74
C GLN A 66 7.10 54.95 -8.07
N TYR A 67 7.80 55.39 -7.06
CA TYR A 67 9.10 55.98 -7.19
C TYR A 67 10.14 55.07 -6.56
N ASN A 68 10.94 54.37 -7.37
CA ASN A 68 11.84 53.33 -6.95
C ASN A 68 13.00 53.78 -6.05
N ASP A 69 13.29 55.06 -6.01
CA ASP A 69 14.34 55.62 -5.14
C ASP A 69 13.73 56.22 -3.84
N ALA A 70 12.48 55.98 -3.53
CA ALA A 70 11.79 56.59 -2.39
C ALA A 70 12.35 56.11 -1.06
N ASP A 71 12.72 54.80 -0.98
CA ASP A 71 13.35 54.19 0.20
C ASP A 71 14.76 54.73 0.46
N LEU A 72 15.48 55.14 -0.56
CA LEU A 72 16.83 55.69 -0.49
C LEU A 72 16.86 57.18 -0.08
N ASN A 73 15.73 57.85 0.02
CA ASN A 73 15.59 59.27 0.30
C ASN A 73 14.73 59.47 1.54
N THR A 74 14.90 60.61 2.17
CA THR A 74 14.10 61.08 3.31
C THR A 74 13.39 62.39 3.01
N GLY A 75 12.26 62.65 3.67
CA GLY A 75 11.50 63.87 3.51
C GLY A 75 10.20 63.70 2.79
N VAL A 76 9.76 64.66 2.01
CA VAL A 76 8.47 64.68 1.35
C VAL A 76 8.66 64.83 -0.18
N ILE A 77 8.09 63.93 -0.93
CA ILE A 77 7.96 63.99 -2.42
C ILE A 77 6.57 64.54 -2.78
N GLN A 78 6.52 65.33 -3.87
CA GLN A 78 5.27 65.74 -4.47
C GLN A 78 5.10 65.06 -5.83
N TYR A 79 4.06 64.24 -5.96
CA TYR A 79 3.61 63.70 -7.24
C TYR A 79 2.73 64.68 -7.95
N GLN A 80 2.95 64.86 -9.26
CA GLN A 80 2.15 65.72 -10.13
C GLN A 80 1.59 64.91 -11.29
N LEU A 81 0.27 64.86 -11.40
CA LEU A 81 -0.43 64.23 -12.52
C LEU A 81 -1.01 65.26 -13.44
N SER A 82 -0.78 65.15 -14.76
CA SER A 82 -1.39 65.93 -15.79
C SER A 82 -2.51 65.18 -16.49
N SER A 83 -3.38 65.87 -17.25
CA SER A 83 -4.57 65.28 -17.89
C SER A 83 -5.38 64.40 -16.91
N ALA A 84 -5.42 64.84 -15.64
CA ALA A 84 -5.94 64.06 -14.54
C ALA A 84 -7.45 64.28 -14.27
N ALA A 85 -8.15 65.01 -15.12
CA ALA A 85 -9.59 65.33 -14.89
C ALA A 85 -10.48 64.11 -14.69
N ARG A 86 -10.09 62.94 -15.23
CA ARG A 86 -10.79 61.65 -15.07
C ARG A 86 -10.25 60.80 -13.95
N ILE A 87 -9.05 61.11 -13.43
CA ILE A 87 -8.50 60.43 -12.27
C ILE A 87 -9.21 60.96 -11.03
N THR A 88 -10.12 60.21 -10.51
CA THR A 88 -10.96 60.62 -9.35
C THR A 88 -10.22 60.50 -8.01
N GLN A 89 -9.33 59.52 -7.92
CA GLN A 89 -8.59 59.20 -6.69
C GLN A 89 -7.20 58.68 -7.03
N VAL A 90 -6.27 58.83 -6.12
CA VAL A 90 -5.03 58.07 -6.05
C VAL A 90 -5.06 57.24 -4.77
N TRP A 91 -4.90 55.96 -4.88
CA TRP A 91 -4.81 55.07 -3.75
C TRP A 91 -3.37 54.70 -3.46
N ASP A 92 -2.96 54.79 -2.20
CA ASP A 92 -1.75 54.12 -1.69
C ASP A 92 -2.14 52.71 -1.32
N ILE A 93 -1.61 51.75 -2.07
CA ILE A 93 -1.89 50.31 -1.94
C ILE A 93 -0.67 49.56 -1.40
N THR A 94 0.28 50.28 -0.78
CA THR A 94 1.45 49.68 -0.15
C THR A 94 1.04 48.63 0.89
N ASP A 95 0.08 48.97 1.72
CA ASP A 95 -0.64 48.02 2.55
C ASP A 95 -2.06 47.81 2.02
N ILE A 96 -2.30 46.67 1.37
CA ILE A 96 -3.60 46.34 0.76
C ILE A 96 -4.72 46.14 1.80
N TYR A 97 -4.39 45.95 3.06
CA TYR A 97 -5.38 45.87 4.18
C TYR A 97 -5.69 47.22 4.80
N ASN A 98 -4.91 48.28 4.46
CA ASN A 98 -5.06 49.63 4.99
C ASN A 98 -4.86 50.67 3.88
N VAL A 99 -5.60 50.53 2.78
CA VAL A 99 -5.52 51.40 1.61
C VAL A 99 -5.91 52.82 1.99
N GLN A 100 -5.03 53.79 1.66
CA GLN A 100 -5.27 55.22 1.85
C GLN A 100 -5.56 55.88 0.51
N LYS A 101 -6.37 56.94 0.53
CA LYS A 101 -6.72 57.64 -0.73
C LYS A 101 -6.51 59.13 -0.63
N VAL A 102 -6.20 59.73 -1.77
CA VAL A 102 -6.23 61.17 -2.01
C VAL A 102 -7.22 61.43 -3.14
N GLU A 103 -8.15 62.37 -2.95
CA GLU A 103 -9.21 62.66 -3.89
C GLU A 103 -8.81 63.81 -4.82
N ASN A 104 -9.17 63.67 -6.10
CA ASN A 104 -9.09 64.74 -7.10
C ASN A 104 -10.55 65.14 -7.47
N ASN A 105 -10.88 66.37 -7.23
CA ASN A 105 -12.19 66.96 -7.54
C ASN A 105 -12.32 67.41 -9.02
N GLY A 106 -11.74 66.63 -9.94
CA GLY A 106 -11.85 66.90 -11.39
C GLY A 106 -10.78 67.86 -11.91
N ALA A 107 -9.72 68.12 -11.12
CA ALA A 107 -8.62 68.96 -11.58
C ALA A 107 -7.80 68.27 -12.66
N ASP A 108 -7.55 68.90 -13.77
CA ASP A 108 -6.72 68.39 -14.86
C ASP A 108 -5.24 68.32 -14.50
N ALA A 109 -4.76 69.27 -13.66
CA ALA A 109 -3.45 69.21 -13.01
C ALA A 109 -3.68 68.87 -11.53
N PHE A 110 -3.40 67.64 -11.15
CA PHE A 110 -3.57 67.14 -9.79
C PHE A 110 -2.24 66.84 -9.13
N SER A 111 -2.07 67.21 -7.85
CA SER A 111 -0.87 66.86 -7.11
C SER A 111 -1.18 66.42 -5.67
N PHE A 112 -0.32 65.54 -5.14
CA PHE A 112 -0.35 65.13 -3.75
C PHE A 112 1.04 64.93 -3.20
N LYS A 113 1.16 64.91 -1.91
CA LYS A 113 2.45 64.74 -1.19
C LYS A 113 2.45 63.40 -0.44
N ALA A 114 3.64 62.79 -0.41
CA ALA A 114 3.89 61.57 0.35
C ALA A 114 5.25 61.64 1.04
N TYR A 115 5.39 60.91 2.16
CA TYR A 115 6.67 60.71 2.82
C TYR A 115 7.52 59.72 2.01
N MET A 116 8.82 60.00 1.94
CA MET A 116 9.86 59.09 1.48
C MET A 116 10.44 58.31 2.67
N GLY A 117 11.24 57.32 2.45
CA GLY A 117 11.84 56.41 3.44
C GLY A 117 11.32 54.98 3.35
N GLU A 118 10.35 54.78 2.46
CA GLU A 118 9.81 53.44 2.12
C GLU A 118 9.33 53.45 0.67
N ASP A 119 9.36 52.29 0.01
CA ASP A 119 8.79 52.11 -1.29
C ASP A 119 7.26 52.05 -1.21
N ARG A 120 6.61 53.04 -1.83
CA ARG A 120 5.16 53.13 -1.85
C ARG A 120 4.56 52.81 -3.21
N ASN A 121 3.55 52.01 -3.23
CA ASN A 121 2.82 51.65 -4.44
C ASN A 121 1.51 52.41 -4.54
N TYR A 122 1.30 53.08 -5.65
CA TYR A 122 0.11 53.85 -5.91
C TYR A 122 -0.67 53.34 -7.13
N ILE A 123 -2.00 53.57 -7.10
CA ILE A 123 -2.85 53.41 -8.29
C ILE A 123 -3.63 54.68 -8.52
N ALA A 124 -3.51 55.26 -9.73
CA ALA A 124 -4.37 56.33 -10.19
C ALA A 124 -5.70 55.72 -10.70
N VAL A 125 -6.78 56.03 -10.05
CA VAL A 125 -8.10 55.44 -10.29
C VAL A 125 -8.87 56.30 -11.28
N ASP A 126 -9.10 55.76 -12.50
CA ASP A 126 -9.99 56.37 -13.51
C ASP A 126 -11.37 55.72 -13.39
N ALA A 127 -12.39 56.50 -13.08
CA ALA A 127 -13.76 56.04 -12.88
C ALA A 127 -14.39 55.35 -14.10
N SER A 128 -13.83 55.56 -15.30
CA SER A 128 -14.31 54.93 -16.55
C SER A 128 -13.71 53.57 -16.80
N ASP A 129 -12.69 53.15 -16.02
CA ASP A 129 -11.93 51.91 -16.22
C ASP A 129 -12.06 50.95 -15.02
N PHE A 130 -13.21 50.95 -14.34
CA PHE A 130 -13.45 49.99 -13.27
C PHE A 130 -13.60 48.57 -13.81
N TYR A 131 -12.94 47.65 -13.17
CA TYR A 131 -13.13 46.22 -13.45
C TYR A 131 -14.48 45.72 -12.96
N SER A 132 -15.13 44.89 -13.77
CA SER A 132 -16.30 44.12 -13.34
C SER A 132 -15.84 42.75 -12.90
N PRO A 133 -15.94 42.40 -11.62
CA PRO A 133 -15.54 41.10 -11.16
C PRO A 133 -16.43 40.00 -11.78
N LEU A 134 -15.82 38.88 -12.07
CA LEU A 134 -16.55 37.70 -12.50
C LEU A 134 -17.48 37.25 -11.34
N LYS A 135 -18.70 36.85 -11.70
CA LYS A 135 -19.65 36.27 -10.74
C LYS A 135 -19.76 34.78 -10.99
N ASP A 136 -19.63 33.96 -9.94
CA ASP A 136 -20.01 32.56 -9.98
C ASP A 136 -21.54 32.44 -10.22
N SER A 137 -21.94 31.39 -10.94
CA SER A 137 -23.34 31.03 -11.11
C SER A 137 -23.99 30.61 -9.76
N ARG A 138 -23.23 30.15 -8.83
CA ARG A 138 -23.69 29.86 -7.45
C ARG A 138 -23.86 31.19 -6.68
N THR A 139 -25.07 31.47 -6.35
CA THR A 139 -25.45 32.74 -5.66
C THR A 139 -25.64 32.57 -4.15
N ARG A 140 -25.43 31.34 -3.64
CA ARG A 140 -25.62 31.01 -2.24
C ARG A 140 -24.52 30.11 -1.74
N VAL A 141 -24.05 30.38 -0.54
CA VAL A 141 -23.20 29.54 0.27
C VAL A 141 -24.03 29.04 1.45
N ALA A 142 -23.97 27.76 1.75
CA ALA A 142 -24.66 27.18 2.90
C ALA A 142 -24.07 27.74 4.20
N ASN A 143 -24.92 28.08 5.14
CA ASN A 143 -24.47 28.47 6.47
C ASN A 143 -23.80 27.26 7.13
N GLN A 144 -22.59 27.45 7.64
CA GLN A 144 -21.84 26.44 8.38
C GLN A 144 -21.18 27.05 9.61
N ASN A 145 -20.75 26.19 10.53
CA ASN A 145 -19.94 26.57 11.68
C ASN A 145 -19.05 25.39 12.05
N LEU A 146 -18.01 25.17 11.26
CA LEU A 146 -17.10 24.04 11.41
C LEU A 146 -16.32 24.15 12.73
N LYS A 147 -15.76 25.32 13.03
CA LYS A 147 -15.10 25.60 14.31
C LYS A 147 -16.00 25.32 15.52
N GLY A 148 -17.26 25.69 15.45
CA GLY A 148 -18.22 25.52 16.55
C GLY A 148 -18.78 24.11 16.68
N SER A 149 -18.57 23.21 15.71
CA SER A 149 -19.19 21.87 15.67
C SER A 149 -18.19 20.71 15.66
N ILE A 150 -16.94 20.95 15.23
CA ILE A 150 -15.98 19.85 15.01
C ILE A 150 -15.65 19.08 16.29
N LEU A 151 -15.55 19.75 17.43
CA LEU A 151 -15.29 19.16 18.75
C LEU A 151 -16.60 18.96 19.55
N LYS A 152 -17.69 18.60 18.85
CA LYS A 152 -18.97 18.29 19.51
C LYS A 152 -19.50 16.94 19.04
N ASN A 153 -20.13 16.22 19.96
CA ASN A 153 -20.87 15.00 19.65
C ASN A 153 -22.26 15.35 19.05
N ALA A 154 -23.04 14.32 18.71
CA ALA A 154 -24.38 14.48 18.14
C ALA A 154 -25.36 15.23 19.08
N GLN A 155 -25.11 15.26 20.39
CA GLN A 155 -25.91 15.97 21.39
C GLN A 155 -25.42 17.42 21.61
N GLY A 156 -24.41 17.88 20.87
CA GLY A 156 -23.84 19.22 20.99
C GLY A 156 -22.85 19.41 22.16
N SER A 157 -22.56 18.35 22.92
CA SER A 157 -21.57 18.38 24.01
C SER A 157 -20.16 18.26 23.46
N PHE A 158 -19.20 18.84 24.18
CA PHE A 158 -17.78 18.73 23.80
C PHE A 158 -17.32 17.28 23.74
N GLN A 159 -16.54 16.97 22.71
CA GLN A 159 -15.92 15.67 22.50
C GLN A 159 -14.57 15.84 21.80
N ASP A 160 -13.50 15.31 22.40
CA ASP A 160 -12.19 15.26 21.75
C ASP A 160 -12.23 14.43 20.48
N LEU A 161 -11.41 14.78 19.52
CA LEU A 161 -11.29 14.10 18.25
C LEU A 161 -9.95 13.35 18.19
N ASP A 162 -9.99 12.03 17.90
CA ASP A 162 -8.78 11.23 17.74
C ASP A 162 -8.31 11.18 16.28
N TYR A 163 -9.25 11.22 15.31
CA TYR A 163 -8.97 10.97 13.91
C TYR A 163 -9.82 11.87 13.00
N LEU A 164 -9.15 12.66 12.17
CA LEU A 164 -9.75 13.53 11.16
C LEU A 164 -9.54 12.94 9.75
N ILE A 165 -10.64 12.77 9.01
CA ILE A 165 -10.60 12.41 7.58
C ILE A 165 -11.03 13.63 6.77
N VAL A 166 -10.15 14.14 5.90
CA VAL A 166 -10.41 15.25 4.97
C VAL A 166 -10.62 14.68 3.58
N THR A 167 -11.75 15.00 2.95
CA THR A 167 -12.14 14.44 1.65
C THR A 167 -13.08 15.39 0.90
N PRO A 168 -13.13 15.38 -0.44
CA PRO A 168 -14.18 16.08 -1.17
C PRO A 168 -15.55 15.36 -1.05
N ALA A 169 -16.63 16.11 -1.26
CA ALA A 169 -17.98 15.61 -1.02
C ALA A 169 -18.35 14.34 -1.79
N PHE A 170 -17.82 14.12 -3.01
CA PHE A 170 -18.17 12.94 -3.81
C PHE A 170 -17.57 11.62 -3.27
N LEU A 171 -16.53 11.67 -2.44
CA LEU A 171 -15.94 10.49 -1.77
C LEU A 171 -16.49 10.22 -0.36
N ASN A 172 -17.38 11.10 0.12
CA ASN A 172 -17.84 11.12 1.51
C ASN A 172 -18.44 9.79 1.99
N SER A 173 -19.15 9.07 1.12
CA SER A 173 -19.74 7.77 1.47
C SER A 173 -18.72 6.72 1.88
N GLN A 174 -17.58 6.65 1.19
CA GLN A 174 -16.52 5.70 1.52
C GLN A 174 -15.64 6.19 2.68
N ALA A 175 -15.43 7.50 2.80
CA ALA A 175 -14.78 8.10 3.97
C ALA A 175 -15.57 7.83 5.26
N GLU A 176 -16.91 7.95 5.23
CA GLU A 176 -17.76 7.59 6.37
C GLU A 176 -17.79 6.08 6.65
N ARG A 177 -17.71 5.23 5.61
CA ARG A 177 -17.56 3.78 5.79
C ARG A 177 -16.29 3.45 6.56
N LEU A 178 -15.16 4.08 6.23
CA LEU A 178 -13.90 3.96 6.96
C LEU A 178 -14.01 4.51 8.38
N ALA A 179 -14.59 5.70 8.53
CA ALA A 179 -14.80 6.32 9.84
C ALA A 179 -15.65 5.43 10.76
N ASN A 180 -16.72 4.84 10.26
CA ASN A 180 -17.58 3.92 11.01
C ASN A 180 -16.83 2.64 11.41
N PHE A 181 -15.97 2.12 10.53
CA PHE A 181 -15.11 1.00 10.88
C PHE A 181 -14.24 1.34 12.10
N HIS A 182 -13.55 2.48 12.10
CA HIS A 182 -12.69 2.87 13.24
C HIS A 182 -13.46 3.24 14.51
N ARG A 183 -14.66 3.83 14.38
CA ARG A 183 -15.52 4.08 15.55
C ARG A 183 -15.90 2.78 16.26
N THR A 184 -16.17 1.70 15.51
CA THR A 184 -16.63 0.41 16.05
C THR A 184 -15.50 -0.54 16.42
N ASN A 185 -14.44 -0.62 15.62
CA ASN A 185 -13.37 -1.62 15.79
C ASN A 185 -12.13 -1.07 16.49
N SER A 186 -11.82 0.23 16.32
CA SER A 186 -10.65 0.86 16.93
C SER A 186 -11.02 1.76 18.12
N ASN A 187 -12.31 1.94 18.42
CA ASN A 187 -12.82 2.81 19.48
C ASN A 187 -12.28 4.26 19.39
N LEU A 188 -12.15 4.80 18.16
CA LEU A 188 -11.69 6.15 17.91
C LEU A 188 -12.87 7.11 17.72
N ASN A 189 -12.72 8.34 18.19
CA ASN A 189 -13.60 9.45 17.82
C ASN A 189 -13.16 9.97 16.44
N VAL A 190 -13.93 9.66 15.40
CA VAL A 190 -13.59 9.98 14.00
C VAL A 190 -14.57 10.98 13.43
N LYS A 191 -14.10 12.00 12.74
CA LYS A 191 -14.90 12.94 11.94
C LYS A 191 -14.44 12.93 10.49
N VAL A 192 -15.40 12.93 9.58
CA VAL A 192 -15.19 13.19 8.15
C VAL A 192 -15.59 14.63 7.86
N VAL A 193 -14.72 15.37 7.20
CA VAL A 193 -14.93 16.78 6.88
C VAL A 193 -14.68 17.01 5.39
N ASN A 194 -15.64 17.67 4.74
CA ASN A 194 -15.50 18.03 3.35
C ASN A 194 -14.48 19.15 3.17
N LEU A 195 -13.62 18.98 2.20
CA LEU A 195 -12.54 19.91 1.87
C LEU A 195 -13.07 21.33 1.57
N GLU A 196 -14.18 21.43 0.85
CA GLU A 196 -14.83 22.71 0.52
C GLU A 196 -15.23 23.48 1.77
N ASN A 197 -15.73 22.78 2.81
CA ASN A 197 -16.12 23.43 4.06
C ASN A 197 -14.93 24.01 4.82
N ILE A 198 -13.76 23.34 4.72
CA ILE A 198 -12.51 23.84 5.28
C ILE A 198 -12.11 25.14 4.57
N TYR A 199 -12.17 25.15 3.24
CA TYR A 199 -11.83 26.34 2.47
C TYR A 199 -12.76 27.52 2.78
N GLU A 200 -14.06 27.27 2.92
CA GLU A 200 -15.03 28.32 3.24
C GLU A 200 -14.73 29.03 4.58
N GLU A 201 -14.29 28.30 5.63
CA GLU A 201 -14.00 28.92 6.93
C GLU A 201 -12.54 29.35 7.15
N PHE A 202 -11.59 28.74 6.48
CA PHE A 202 -10.16 28.95 6.77
C PHE A 202 -9.39 29.66 5.64
N SER A 203 -9.99 29.80 4.45
CA SER A 203 -9.39 30.54 3.32
C SER A 203 -10.41 31.29 2.46
N SER A 204 -11.54 31.69 3.02
CA SER A 204 -12.61 32.47 2.33
C SER A 204 -13.11 31.82 1.04
N GLY A 205 -13.16 30.46 1.00
CA GLY A 205 -13.59 29.65 -0.14
C GLY A 205 -12.53 29.41 -1.20
N LYS A 206 -11.30 29.89 -1.01
CA LYS A 206 -10.19 29.65 -1.91
C LYS A 206 -9.53 28.31 -1.61
N GLN A 207 -9.22 27.52 -2.63
CA GLN A 207 -8.35 26.35 -2.47
C GLN A 207 -6.99 26.79 -1.94
N ASP A 208 -6.65 26.34 -0.74
CA ASP A 208 -5.44 26.70 -0.04
C ASP A 208 -4.99 25.60 0.90
N ILE A 209 -3.77 25.09 0.74
CA ILE A 209 -3.21 24.06 1.64
C ILE A 209 -3.08 24.60 3.07
N GLY A 210 -2.82 25.90 3.25
CA GLY A 210 -2.78 26.55 4.56
C GLY A 210 -4.10 26.47 5.31
N ALA A 211 -5.24 26.44 4.61
CA ALA A 211 -6.55 26.26 5.23
C ALA A 211 -6.67 24.90 5.91
N ILE A 212 -6.18 23.83 5.26
CA ILE A 212 -6.19 22.48 5.83
C ILE A 212 -5.29 22.45 7.07
N ARG A 213 -4.05 22.95 6.97
CA ARG A 213 -3.11 23.01 8.09
C ARG A 213 -3.69 23.81 9.28
N ASN A 214 -4.26 24.98 9.02
CA ASN A 214 -4.85 25.81 10.06
C ASN A 214 -6.08 25.16 10.71
N PHE A 215 -6.86 24.40 9.97
CA PHE A 215 -7.97 23.64 10.51
C PHE A 215 -7.47 22.50 11.41
N VAL A 216 -6.46 21.76 10.99
CA VAL A 216 -5.83 20.71 11.79
C VAL A 216 -5.26 21.31 13.08
N LYS A 217 -4.52 22.44 12.98
CA LYS A 217 -3.99 23.20 14.12
C LYS A 217 -5.08 23.63 15.09
N TYR A 218 -6.21 24.10 14.57
CA TYR A 218 -7.36 24.50 15.39
C TYR A 218 -7.87 23.30 16.23
N ILE A 219 -8.05 22.14 15.62
CA ILE A 219 -8.53 20.95 16.32
C ILE A 219 -7.49 20.49 17.37
N TYR A 220 -6.23 20.40 16.98
CA TYR A 220 -5.13 19.95 17.84
C TYR A 220 -4.99 20.82 19.10
N ASN A 221 -5.04 22.14 18.94
CA ASN A 221 -4.88 23.09 20.03
C ASN A 221 -6.11 23.17 20.96
N ASN A 222 -7.28 22.70 20.51
CA ASN A 222 -8.52 22.70 21.31
C ASN A 222 -8.83 21.33 21.92
N GLY A 223 -7.92 20.36 21.90
CA GLY A 223 -8.04 19.11 22.66
C GLY A 223 -8.06 19.39 24.17
N SER A 224 -8.86 18.63 24.91
CA SER A 224 -9.10 18.90 26.35
C SER A 224 -7.85 18.76 27.22
N ILE A 225 -6.98 17.82 26.90
CA ILE A 225 -5.68 17.58 27.58
C ILE A 225 -4.67 17.07 26.55
N PRO A 226 -3.35 17.11 26.82
CA PRO A 226 -2.34 16.68 25.85
C PRO A 226 -2.54 15.27 25.28
N SER A 227 -2.97 14.31 26.09
CA SER A 227 -3.22 12.92 25.63
C SER A 227 -4.51 12.73 24.82
N LYS A 228 -5.33 13.77 24.72
CA LYS A 228 -6.61 13.79 23.98
C LYS A 228 -6.59 14.72 22.76
N LYS A 229 -5.43 15.22 22.39
CA LYS A 229 -5.23 15.95 21.15
C LYS A 229 -5.47 15.04 19.95
N LEU A 230 -5.72 15.64 18.79
CA LEU A 230 -5.84 14.93 17.51
C LEU A 230 -4.57 14.07 17.25
N LYS A 231 -4.77 12.82 16.86
CA LYS A 231 -3.67 11.85 16.67
C LYS A 231 -3.40 11.52 15.22
N TYR A 232 -4.47 11.48 14.39
CA TYR A 232 -4.39 11.03 13.01
C TYR A 232 -5.07 11.98 12.06
N LEU A 233 -4.39 12.31 10.97
CA LEU A 233 -4.93 13.00 9.80
C LEU A 233 -4.92 12.05 8.60
N ASN A 234 -6.07 11.82 7.99
CA ASN A 234 -6.18 11.11 6.71
C ASN A 234 -6.55 12.11 5.60
N LEU A 235 -5.69 12.23 4.62
CA LEU A 235 -5.96 12.93 3.37
C LEU A 235 -6.59 11.91 2.42
N PHE A 236 -7.92 11.81 2.45
CA PHE A 236 -8.67 10.81 1.71
C PHE A 236 -8.94 11.30 0.29
N GLY A 237 -7.94 11.19 -0.55
CA GLY A 237 -7.90 11.62 -1.94
C GLY A 237 -6.49 11.66 -2.50
N ASP A 238 -6.37 11.41 -3.79
CA ASP A 238 -5.14 11.52 -4.55
C ASP A 238 -4.70 12.98 -4.69
N ALA A 239 -3.49 13.23 -5.17
CA ALA A 239 -2.98 14.57 -5.42
C ALA A 239 -2.28 14.67 -6.78
N SER A 240 -2.06 15.91 -7.24
CA SER A 240 -1.39 16.16 -8.50
C SER A 240 -0.51 17.41 -8.40
N PHE A 241 0.54 17.45 -9.22
CA PHE A 241 1.33 18.67 -9.42
C PHE A 241 0.50 19.83 -10.00
N ASP A 242 -0.60 19.52 -10.70
CA ASP A 242 -1.48 20.54 -11.26
C ASP A 242 -2.57 20.96 -10.27
N PHE A 243 -2.20 21.68 -9.24
CA PHE A 243 -3.14 22.21 -8.25
C PHE A 243 -4.12 23.27 -8.82
N LYS A 244 -3.88 23.78 -10.04
CA LYS A 244 -4.74 24.75 -10.74
C LYS A 244 -5.74 24.12 -11.73
N ASN A 245 -5.76 22.79 -11.82
CA ASN A 245 -6.67 22.03 -12.69
C ASN A 245 -6.61 22.45 -14.17
N ARG A 246 -5.42 22.54 -14.74
CA ARG A 246 -5.16 22.95 -16.14
C ARG A 246 -5.07 21.78 -17.10
N ILE A 247 -4.76 20.58 -16.59
CA ILE A 247 -4.65 19.36 -17.39
C ILE A 247 -5.96 18.56 -17.37
N SER A 248 -6.21 17.78 -18.42
CA SER A 248 -7.31 16.82 -18.45
C SER A 248 -7.00 15.62 -17.56
N ASN A 249 -8.04 15.02 -16.96
CA ASN A 249 -7.93 13.86 -16.05
C ASN A 249 -7.02 14.11 -14.84
N ASN A 250 -7.03 15.35 -14.34
CA ASN A 250 -6.26 15.72 -13.15
C ASN A 250 -6.75 14.99 -11.91
N THR A 251 -5.81 14.46 -11.13
CA THR A 251 -6.08 13.70 -9.88
C THR A 251 -5.87 14.54 -8.62
N ASN A 252 -5.87 15.86 -8.70
CA ASN A 252 -5.75 16.73 -7.52
C ASN A 252 -7.04 16.74 -6.69
N ILE A 253 -7.32 15.64 -6.03
CA ILE A 253 -8.53 15.41 -5.22
C ILE A 253 -8.41 16.05 -3.84
N VAL A 254 -7.29 15.83 -3.14
CA VAL A 254 -6.89 16.54 -1.93
C VAL A 254 -5.46 17.05 -2.14
N PRO A 255 -5.24 18.37 -2.15
CA PRO A 255 -3.94 18.93 -2.51
C PRO A 255 -2.85 18.48 -1.55
N VAL A 256 -1.60 18.52 -2.04
CA VAL A 256 -0.37 18.23 -1.30
C VAL A 256 0.51 19.46 -1.28
N PHE A 257 1.37 19.59 -0.29
CA PHE A 257 2.43 20.64 -0.34
C PHE A 257 3.41 20.32 -1.47
N GLN A 258 3.78 21.35 -2.23
CA GLN A 258 4.80 21.26 -3.29
C GLN A 258 5.82 22.36 -3.10
N ALA A 259 7.11 22.02 -3.19
CA ALA A 259 8.19 22.99 -3.13
C ALA A 259 8.15 23.94 -4.32
N LEU A 260 8.65 25.16 -4.14
CA LEU A 260 8.82 26.14 -5.22
C LEU A 260 9.84 25.68 -6.27
N ASN A 261 10.86 24.95 -5.84
CA ASN A 261 11.84 24.36 -6.76
C ASN A 261 11.23 23.16 -7.49
N SER A 262 11.04 23.29 -8.80
CA SER A 262 10.55 22.21 -9.67
C SER A 262 11.58 21.76 -10.71
N PHE A 263 12.80 22.30 -10.66
CA PHE A 263 13.82 22.08 -11.68
C PHE A 263 14.69 20.86 -11.42
N SER A 264 14.75 20.35 -10.19
CA SER A 264 15.50 19.15 -9.87
C SER A 264 14.62 18.06 -9.25
N LEU A 265 14.95 16.81 -9.51
CA LEU A 265 14.23 15.67 -8.96
C LEU A 265 14.37 15.58 -7.43
N GLY A 266 15.51 15.96 -6.87
CA GLY A 266 15.72 15.99 -5.42
C GLY A 266 15.12 17.24 -4.74
N GLY A 267 14.99 18.37 -5.47
CA GLY A 267 14.51 19.65 -4.93
C GLY A 267 13.00 19.88 -5.09
N SER A 268 12.33 19.17 -5.99
CA SER A 268 10.89 19.31 -6.26
C SER A 268 10.03 18.56 -5.25
N ILE A 269 10.30 18.77 -3.96
CA ILE A 269 9.68 18.04 -2.86
C ILE A 269 8.17 18.22 -2.86
N MET A 270 7.43 17.13 -2.68
CA MET A 270 6.06 17.13 -2.23
C MET A 270 5.93 16.32 -0.94
N SER A 271 5.12 16.79 0.00
CA SER A 271 4.99 16.15 1.30
C SER A 271 3.68 16.48 2.00
N ASP A 272 3.10 15.49 2.63
CA ASP A 272 1.93 15.64 3.48
C ASP A 272 2.30 16.07 4.91
N ASP A 273 3.56 16.03 5.30
CA ASP A 273 4.05 16.45 6.62
C ASP A 273 3.65 17.88 6.95
N TYR A 274 3.58 18.75 5.93
CA TYR A 274 3.17 20.15 6.05
C TYR A 274 1.88 20.34 6.83
N PHE A 275 0.93 19.44 6.68
CA PHE A 275 -0.38 19.56 7.33
C PHE A 275 -0.33 19.25 8.83
N THR A 276 0.77 18.71 9.33
CA THR A 276 0.93 18.28 10.72
C THR A 276 2.05 18.95 11.46
N MET A 277 2.81 19.82 10.79
CA MET A 277 3.77 20.76 11.39
C MET A 277 3.03 22.00 11.87
N LEU A 278 2.65 22.05 13.14
CA LEU A 278 1.63 22.99 13.61
C LEU A 278 2.17 24.20 14.37
N ASP A 279 3.42 24.25 14.77
CA ASP A 279 3.99 25.38 15.45
C ASP A 279 4.14 26.60 14.53
N ASP A 280 4.20 27.82 15.10
CA ASP A 280 4.17 29.07 14.34
C ASP A 280 5.43 29.27 13.49
N ASN A 281 6.54 28.70 13.88
CA ASN A 281 7.84 28.74 13.21
C ASN A 281 8.08 27.56 12.25
N GLU A 282 7.12 26.67 12.07
CA GLU A 282 7.21 25.48 11.24
C GLU A 282 6.44 25.63 9.92
N GLY A 283 6.55 24.61 9.07
CA GLY A 283 5.87 24.55 7.77
C GLY A 283 6.54 25.35 6.66
N THR A 284 7.76 25.82 6.87
CA THR A 284 8.57 26.42 5.78
C THR A 284 8.99 25.39 4.76
N MET A 285 9.00 24.12 5.14
CA MET A 285 9.36 22.95 4.32
C MET A 285 10.76 23.10 3.70
N LEU A 286 11.64 23.84 4.36
CA LEU A 286 13.05 23.92 4.01
C LEU A 286 13.76 22.64 4.48
N GLN A 287 14.72 22.17 3.71
CA GLN A 287 15.49 20.97 4.05
C GLN A 287 16.43 21.15 5.26
N THR A 288 16.43 22.32 5.86
CA THR A 288 17.28 22.68 6.99
C THR A 288 16.44 23.16 8.17
N GLY A 289 16.74 22.66 9.36
CA GLY A 289 16.07 23.01 10.62
C GLY A 289 15.10 21.91 11.11
N SER A 290 14.82 21.95 12.42
CA SER A 290 13.81 21.06 13.02
C SER A 290 12.42 21.52 12.60
N GLN A 291 11.65 20.61 12.03
CA GLN A 291 10.25 20.80 11.68
C GLN A 291 9.53 19.53 12.12
N ASP A 292 9.02 19.57 13.34
CA ASP A 292 8.41 18.41 13.96
C ASP A 292 6.93 18.28 13.53
N MET A 293 6.47 17.05 13.44
CA MET A 293 5.06 16.75 13.20
C MET A 293 4.38 16.45 14.54
N GLU A 294 3.29 17.14 14.88
CA GLU A 294 2.54 16.94 16.12
C GLU A 294 1.65 15.71 16.10
N LEU A 295 1.23 15.27 14.92
CA LEU A 295 0.36 14.11 14.75
C LEU A 295 0.73 13.33 13.47
N ALA A 296 0.32 12.08 13.43
CA ALA A 296 0.58 11.23 12.29
C ALA A 296 -0.35 11.54 11.11
N VAL A 297 0.21 11.55 9.90
CA VAL A 297 -0.54 11.76 8.65
C VAL A 297 -0.43 10.54 7.74
N GLY A 298 -1.49 10.27 7.01
CA GLY A 298 -1.51 9.30 5.92
C GLY A 298 -2.39 9.77 4.78
N ARG A 299 -2.03 9.36 3.58
CA ARG A 299 -2.82 9.63 2.38
C ARG A 299 -3.37 8.34 1.81
N MET A 300 -4.67 8.29 1.61
CA MET A 300 -5.30 7.24 0.82
C MET A 300 -5.44 7.74 -0.63
N LEU A 301 -4.61 7.18 -1.52
CA LEU A 301 -4.57 7.56 -2.93
C LEU A 301 -5.81 7.05 -3.64
N VAL A 302 -6.86 7.87 -3.69
CA VAL A 302 -8.15 7.52 -4.32
C VAL A 302 -8.65 8.70 -5.15
N SER A 303 -9.01 8.44 -6.40
CA SER A 303 -9.42 9.46 -7.37
C SER A 303 -10.90 9.37 -7.74
N ASP A 304 -11.54 8.23 -7.49
CA ASP A 304 -12.95 8.00 -7.76
C ASP A 304 -13.60 7.11 -6.69
N LEU A 305 -14.93 6.99 -6.78
CA LEU A 305 -15.72 6.27 -5.78
C LEU A 305 -15.41 4.77 -5.75
N LYS A 306 -15.13 4.16 -6.91
CA LYS A 306 -14.80 2.73 -6.99
C LYS A 306 -13.46 2.44 -6.35
N GLN A 307 -12.45 3.21 -6.66
CA GLN A 307 -11.12 3.09 -6.07
C GLN A 307 -11.17 3.32 -4.54
N ALA A 308 -11.97 4.30 -4.09
CA ALA A 308 -12.20 4.54 -2.67
C ALA A 308 -12.88 3.34 -1.98
N GLU A 309 -13.87 2.71 -2.63
CA GLU A 309 -14.53 1.50 -2.13
C GLU A 309 -13.55 0.33 -2.01
N GLU A 310 -12.72 0.12 -3.02
CA GLU A 310 -11.71 -0.94 -3.05
C GLU A 310 -10.67 -0.76 -1.93
N MET A 311 -10.15 0.45 -1.74
CA MET A 311 -9.15 0.73 -0.70
C MET A 311 -9.73 0.65 0.72
N VAL A 312 -10.94 1.15 0.95
CA VAL A 312 -11.62 0.97 2.25
C VAL A 312 -11.94 -0.49 2.51
N THR A 313 -12.28 -1.25 1.48
CA THR A 313 -12.52 -2.70 1.60
C THR A 313 -11.24 -3.43 2.02
N LYS A 314 -10.07 -3.09 1.47
CA LYS A 314 -8.78 -3.66 1.91
C LYS A 314 -8.53 -3.43 3.40
N VAL A 315 -8.81 -2.21 3.91
CA VAL A 315 -8.67 -1.90 5.35
C VAL A 315 -9.58 -2.81 6.19
N ILE A 316 -10.81 -3.02 5.78
CA ILE A 316 -11.76 -3.88 6.49
C ILE A 316 -11.31 -5.35 6.40
N GLU A 317 -10.91 -5.83 5.23
CA GLU A 317 -10.41 -7.19 5.00
C GLU A 317 -9.13 -7.50 5.79
N TYR A 318 -8.24 -6.52 5.97
CA TYR A 318 -7.03 -6.69 6.78
C TYR A 318 -7.35 -7.06 8.24
N HIS A 319 -8.52 -6.64 8.75
CA HIS A 319 -8.99 -6.93 10.09
C HIS A 319 -9.99 -8.11 10.16
N ALA A 320 -10.38 -8.66 9.01
CA ALA A 320 -11.31 -9.79 8.95
C ALA A 320 -10.63 -11.12 9.33
N ILE A 321 -11.43 -12.12 9.70
CA ILE A 321 -10.92 -13.44 10.13
C ILE A 321 -10.13 -14.15 9.02
N GLU A 322 -10.46 -13.91 7.76
CA GLU A 322 -9.80 -14.45 6.57
C GLU A 322 -8.34 -13.99 6.46
N SER A 323 -8.00 -12.83 7.04
CA SER A 323 -6.64 -12.31 7.07
C SER A 323 -5.76 -12.97 8.15
N TYR A 324 -6.34 -13.76 9.05
CA TYR A 324 -5.60 -14.42 10.12
C TYR A 324 -4.90 -15.67 9.59
N GLY A 325 -3.58 -15.68 9.58
CA GLY A 325 -2.77 -16.79 9.07
C GLY A 325 -1.28 -16.67 9.41
N LYS A 326 -0.56 -17.77 9.25
CA LYS A 326 0.88 -17.88 9.57
C LYS A 326 1.77 -16.87 8.81
N TRP A 327 1.28 -16.29 7.71
CA TRP A 327 1.96 -15.25 6.95
C TRP A 327 2.31 -14.01 7.81
N ARG A 328 1.56 -13.79 8.90
CA ARG A 328 1.82 -12.70 9.85
C ARG A 328 3.11 -12.87 10.64
N ASN A 329 3.68 -14.07 10.66
CA ASN A 329 4.98 -14.33 11.26
C ASN A 329 6.17 -14.06 10.32
N ASN A 330 5.93 -13.83 9.03
CA ASN A 330 6.98 -13.72 8.04
C ASN A 330 7.27 -12.25 7.70
N PHE A 331 8.55 -11.89 7.67
CA PHE A 331 9.06 -10.61 7.16
C PHE A 331 10.06 -10.92 6.06
N VAL A 332 9.97 -10.19 4.94
CA VAL A 332 10.87 -10.35 3.80
C VAL A 332 11.66 -9.06 3.62
N LEU A 333 12.97 -9.17 3.66
CA LEU A 333 13.91 -8.07 3.45
C LEU A 333 14.66 -8.30 2.14
N ILE A 334 14.70 -7.26 1.31
CA ILE A 334 15.24 -7.36 -0.04
C ILE A 334 16.28 -6.27 -0.24
N SER A 335 17.50 -6.63 -0.69
CA SER A 335 18.51 -5.67 -1.13
C SER A 335 18.70 -5.70 -2.64
N ASP A 336 19.11 -4.56 -3.17
CA ASP A 336 19.69 -4.43 -4.50
C ASP A 336 21.07 -5.10 -4.57
N ASP A 337 21.65 -5.22 -5.77
CA ASP A 337 23.00 -5.66 -6.00
C ASP A 337 24.03 -4.51 -5.87
N VAL A 338 25.28 -4.73 -6.24
CA VAL A 338 26.38 -3.78 -6.08
C VAL A 338 26.95 -3.42 -7.44
N ASP A 339 26.46 -2.39 -8.07
CA ASP A 339 26.99 -1.82 -9.34
C ASP A 339 28.27 -0.98 -9.13
N VAL A 340 28.39 -0.36 -7.95
CA VAL A 340 29.56 0.45 -7.54
C VAL A 340 29.90 0.27 -6.06
N ALA A 341 31.15 0.47 -5.67
CA ALA A 341 31.65 0.06 -4.35
C ALA A 341 30.89 0.64 -3.13
N TRP A 342 30.33 1.84 -3.21
CA TRP A 342 29.60 2.44 -2.09
C TRP A 342 28.24 1.76 -1.85
N GLU A 343 27.67 1.10 -2.87
CA GLU A 343 26.37 0.39 -2.77
C GLU A 343 26.43 -0.86 -1.89
N ASN A 344 27.64 -1.33 -1.56
CA ASN A 344 27.81 -2.38 -0.54
C ASN A 344 27.08 -2.04 0.77
N SER A 345 26.93 -0.76 1.11
CA SER A 345 26.18 -0.30 2.27
C SER A 345 24.68 -0.65 2.20
N ILE A 346 24.12 -0.79 1.01
CA ILE A 346 22.73 -1.13 0.78
C ILE A 346 22.47 -2.56 1.26
N GLN A 347 23.23 -3.53 0.72
CA GLN A 347 23.02 -4.93 1.09
C GLN A 347 23.43 -5.21 2.56
N THR A 348 24.53 -4.63 3.04
CA THR A 348 24.94 -4.83 4.43
C THR A 348 23.99 -4.16 5.43
N GLY A 349 23.40 -3.02 5.08
CA GLY A 349 22.43 -2.31 5.92
C GLY A 349 21.14 -3.12 6.11
N ILE A 350 20.56 -3.61 5.02
CA ILE A 350 19.31 -4.39 5.12
C ILE A 350 19.53 -5.77 5.76
N ASP A 351 20.72 -6.36 5.55
CA ASP A 351 21.10 -7.61 6.23
C ASP A 351 21.20 -7.42 7.74
N ALA A 352 21.88 -6.37 8.19
CA ALA A 352 22.00 -6.01 9.61
C ALA A 352 20.63 -5.73 10.23
N LEU A 353 19.74 -5.05 9.51
CA LEU A 353 18.36 -4.85 9.95
C LEU A 353 17.62 -6.18 10.16
N GLY A 354 17.78 -7.13 9.23
CA GLY A 354 17.21 -8.47 9.34
C GLY A 354 17.71 -9.24 10.57
N ASP A 355 19.01 -9.16 10.84
CA ASP A 355 19.62 -9.76 12.01
C ASP A 355 19.12 -9.10 13.31
N GLN A 356 18.96 -7.79 13.32
CA GLN A 356 18.40 -7.06 14.46
C GLN A 356 16.95 -7.47 14.72
N ILE A 357 16.11 -7.57 13.70
CA ILE A 357 14.73 -8.04 13.84
C ILE A 357 14.72 -9.47 14.42
N SER A 358 15.53 -10.36 13.87
CA SER A 358 15.62 -11.76 14.34
C SER A 358 16.05 -11.86 15.80
N ALA A 359 16.95 -10.98 16.25
CA ALA A 359 17.41 -10.94 17.64
C ALA A 359 16.37 -10.32 18.59
N GLN A 360 15.70 -9.25 18.18
CA GLN A 360 14.78 -8.48 19.04
C GLN A 360 13.34 -9.04 19.02
N LYS A 361 12.93 -9.66 17.93
CA LYS A 361 11.61 -10.29 17.73
C LYS A 361 11.78 -11.74 17.24
N PRO A 362 12.34 -12.61 18.06
CA PRO A 362 12.73 -13.97 17.64
C PRO A 362 11.55 -14.87 17.24
N PHE A 363 10.31 -14.44 17.42
CA PHE A 363 9.12 -15.12 16.88
C PHE A 363 8.85 -14.82 15.40
N VAL A 364 9.50 -13.80 14.83
CA VAL A 364 9.39 -13.46 13.40
C VAL A 364 10.32 -14.36 12.58
N ASN A 365 9.82 -14.86 11.46
CA ASN A 365 10.63 -15.54 10.46
C ASN A 365 11.12 -14.48 9.46
N VAL A 366 12.40 -14.17 9.51
CA VAL A 366 13.03 -13.21 8.60
C VAL A 366 13.58 -13.95 7.39
N GLU A 367 13.03 -13.68 6.23
CA GLU A 367 13.53 -14.10 4.93
C GLU A 367 14.33 -12.97 4.30
N LYS A 368 15.51 -13.28 3.74
CA LYS A 368 16.39 -12.32 3.10
C LYS A 368 16.58 -12.67 1.62
N ILE A 369 16.28 -11.72 0.75
CA ILE A 369 16.47 -11.80 -0.70
C ILE A 369 17.53 -10.76 -1.09
N HIS A 370 18.81 -11.13 -1.03
CA HIS A 370 19.89 -10.31 -1.55
C HIS A 370 20.05 -10.57 -3.03
N THR A 371 19.77 -9.57 -3.88
CA THR A 371 19.75 -9.74 -5.34
C THR A 371 21.08 -10.30 -5.86
N ASP A 372 22.21 -9.83 -5.33
CA ASP A 372 23.56 -10.31 -5.68
C ASP A 372 23.86 -11.74 -5.21
N SER A 373 22.95 -12.39 -4.46
CA SER A 373 23.07 -13.83 -4.13
C SER A 373 22.44 -14.77 -5.16
N TYR A 374 21.93 -14.21 -6.25
CA TYR A 374 21.35 -14.92 -7.39
C TYR A 374 22.23 -14.77 -8.63
N VAL A 375 22.08 -15.70 -9.58
CA VAL A 375 22.80 -15.63 -10.85
C VAL A 375 22.23 -14.50 -11.69
N GLN A 376 23.10 -13.58 -12.10
CA GLN A 376 22.76 -12.49 -13.02
C GLN A 376 22.76 -13.03 -14.47
N GLU A 377 21.75 -12.65 -15.26
CA GLU A 377 21.59 -13.04 -16.64
C GLU A 377 21.65 -11.82 -17.57
N ALA A 378 22.47 -11.91 -18.62
CA ALA A 378 22.52 -10.87 -19.64
C ALA A 378 21.33 -10.97 -20.60
N SER A 379 20.64 -9.85 -20.85
CA SER A 379 19.56 -9.75 -21.83
C SER A 379 19.75 -8.57 -22.77
N ALA A 380 18.98 -8.52 -23.85
CA ALA A 380 18.99 -7.37 -24.77
C ALA A 380 18.59 -6.04 -24.11
N GLY A 381 17.91 -6.10 -22.97
CA GLY A 381 17.49 -4.92 -22.20
C GLY A 381 18.35 -4.64 -20.96
N GLY A 382 19.55 -5.21 -20.85
CA GLY A 382 20.45 -5.11 -19.71
C GLY A 382 20.50 -6.39 -18.86
N PHE A 383 21.19 -6.33 -17.73
CA PHE A 383 21.28 -7.44 -16.79
C PHE A 383 19.95 -7.64 -16.05
N ARG A 384 19.70 -8.86 -15.59
CA ARG A 384 18.47 -9.27 -14.91
C ARG A 384 18.77 -10.38 -13.90
N TYR A 385 17.89 -10.49 -12.89
CA TYR A 385 17.86 -11.57 -11.90
C TYR A 385 16.50 -12.29 -11.93
N PRO A 386 16.21 -13.14 -12.92
CA PRO A 386 14.88 -13.72 -13.11
C PRO A 386 14.43 -14.53 -11.90
N LYS A 387 15.34 -15.27 -11.25
CA LYS A 387 15.02 -16.07 -10.07
C LYS A 387 14.75 -15.19 -8.84
N ALA A 388 15.54 -14.13 -8.59
CA ALA A 388 15.28 -13.19 -7.50
C ALA A 388 13.92 -12.52 -7.67
N ARG A 389 13.60 -12.06 -8.89
CA ARG A 389 12.27 -11.50 -9.24
C ARG A 389 11.14 -12.49 -8.95
N LYS A 390 11.32 -13.75 -9.36
CA LYS A 390 10.33 -14.79 -9.13
C LYS A 390 10.14 -15.03 -7.64
N ASP A 391 11.20 -15.21 -6.87
CA ASP A 391 11.15 -15.48 -5.43
C ASP A 391 10.51 -14.29 -4.69
N PHE A 392 10.82 -13.06 -5.08
CA PHE A 392 10.19 -11.85 -4.53
C PHE A 392 8.66 -11.81 -4.77
N VAL A 393 8.23 -12.01 -6.01
CA VAL A 393 6.79 -12.00 -6.35
C VAL A 393 6.06 -13.18 -5.70
N ASP A 394 6.69 -14.35 -5.63
CA ASP A 394 6.15 -15.53 -4.98
C ASP A 394 5.99 -15.32 -3.47
N ALA A 395 6.98 -14.71 -2.81
CA ALA A 395 6.90 -14.35 -1.40
C ALA A 395 5.72 -13.40 -1.09
N ILE A 396 5.47 -12.40 -1.95
CA ILE A 396 4.30 -11.52 -1.79
C ILE A 396 3.00 -12.33 -1.89
N ASN A 397 2.88 -13.23 -2.84
CA ASN A 397 1.67 -14.05 -3.04
C ASN A 397 1.47 -15.09 -1.94
N GLN A 398 2.55 -15.67 -1.41
CA GLN A 398 2.50 -16.54 -0.23
C GLN A 398 2.09 -15.76 1.03
N GLY A 399 2.55 -14.53 1.14
CA GLY A 399 2.25 -13.57 2.18
C GLY A 399 3.35 -13.44 3.22
N ALA A 400 3.68 -12.20 3.52
CA ALA A 400 4.46 -11.78 4.67
C ALA A 400 3.85 -10.49 5.24
N LEU A 401 4.05 -10.24 6.53
CA LEU A 401 3.48 -9.06 7.19
C LEU A 401 4.20 -7.78 6.78
N VAL A 402 5.49 -7.90 6.49
CA VAL A 402 6.34 -6.78 6.04
C VAL A 402 7.18 -7.23 4.85
N PHE A 403 7.21 -6.38 3.82
CA PHE A 403 8.22 -6.38 2.78
C PHE A 403 9.03 -5.11 2.91
N ASN A 404 10.34 -5.21 3.10
CA ASN A 404 11.23 -4.08 3.20
C ASN A 404 12.32 -4.18 2.13
N TYR A 405 12.21 -3.34 1.11
CA TYR A 405 13.19 -3.22 0.03
C TYR A 405 14.07 -2.00 0.26
N PHE A 406 15.38 -2.20 0.18
CA PHE A 406 16.37 -1.13 0.20
C PHE A 406 17.33 -1.26 -0.98
N GLY A 407 17.38 -0.24 -1.84
CA GLY A 407 18.12 -0.23 -3.09
C GLY A 407 17.67 0.85 -4.04
N HIS A 408 18.05 0.74 -5.29
CA HIS A 408 17.61 1.64 -6.35
C HIS A 408 16.15 1.42 -6.72
N GLY A 409 15.50 2.47 -7.20
CA GLY A 409 14.12 2.41 -7.67
C GLY A 409 13.74 3.64 -8.47
N GLY A 410 12.52 3.61 -8.94
CA GLY A 410 11.93 4.71 -9.70
C GLY A 410 10.45 4.46 -9.97
N GLU A 411 9.84 5.32 -10.75
CA GLU A 411 8.39 5.25 -11.08
C GLU A 411 7.97 3.91 -11.69
N ASP A 412 8.87 3.22 -12.42
CA ASP A 412 8.52 1.99 -13.14
C ASP A 412 8.74 0.70 -12.34
N GLY A 413 9.57 0.74 -11.28
CA GLY A 413 9.86 -0.45 -10.47
C GLY A 413 11.07 -0.31 -9.57
N LEU A 414 11.55 -1.46 -9.08
CA LEU A 414 12.66 -1.62 -8.16
C LEU A 414 13.87 -2.25 -8.85
N ALA A 415 15.05 -1.82 -8.50
CA ALA A 415 16.34 -2.15 -9.07
C ALA A 415 16.49 -1.77 -10.56
N LYS A 416 17.70 -1.53 -10.99
CA LYS A 416 18.04 -1.35 -12.41
C LYS A 416 17.80 -2.64 -13.21
N GLU A 417 17.96 -3.78 -12.58
CA GLU A 417 17.75 -5.14 -13.07
C GLU A 417 16.27 -5.55 -13.11
N ARG A 418 15.37 -4.65 -12.64
CA ARG A 418 13.90 -4.79 -12.68
C ARG A 418 13.39 -6.03 -11.94
N ILE A 419 13.76 -6.11 -10.68
CA ILE A 419 13.29 -7.21 -9.80
C ILE A 419 11.81 -7.11 -9.44
N PHE A 420 11.18 -5.94 -9.66
CA PHE A 420 9.75 -5.73 -9.50
C PHE A 420 9.30 -4.56 -10.38
N GLU A 421 8.27 -4.75 -11.16
CA GLU A 421 7.77 -3.78 -12.14
C GLU A 421 6.26 -3.53 -11.99
N LYS A 422 5.73 -2.52 -12.71
CA LYS A 422 4.29 -2.19 -12.76
C LYS A 422 3.42 -3.41 -13.09
N ALA A 423 3.87 -4.26 -14.01
CA ALA A 423 3.14 -5.47 -14.40
C ALA A 423 3.04 -6.47 -13.23
N ASP A 424 4.09 -6.62 -12.42
CA ASP A 424 4.06 -7.47 -11.24
C ASP A 424 3.07 -6.91 -10.21
N ALA A 425 3.15 -5.59 -9.93
CA ALA A 425 2.25 -4.90 -9.00
C ALA A 425 0.76 -5.08 -9.37
N GLN A 426 0.43 -4.96 -10.65
CA GLN A 426 -0.93 -5.13 -11.17
C GLN A 426 -1.43 -6.58 -11.07
N ASN A 427 -0.53 -7.56 -11.12
CA ASN A 427 -0.83 -8.99 -11.12
C ASN A 427 -0.73 -9.66 -9.75
N LEU A 428 -0.40 -8.94 -8.68
CA LEU A 428 -0.40 -9.50 -7.32
C LEU A 428 -1.79 -10.03 -6.94
N ASN A 429 -1.80 -11.15 -6.21
CA ASN A 429 -3.04 -11.83 -5.82
C ASN A 429 -2.96 -12.37 -4.39
N ASN A 430 -2.51 -11.53 -3.47
CA ASN A 430 -2.35 -11.82 -2.06
C ASN A 430 -3.50 -11.28 -1.21
N ARG A 431 -4.74 -11.34 -1.72
CA ARG A 431 -5.93 -10.89 -0.99
C ARG A 431 -5.99 -11.47 0.42
N TYR A 432 -6.37 -10.66 1.40
CA TYR A 432 -6.33 -10.92 2.84
C TYR A 432 -4.91 -11.04 3.45
N LYS A 433 -3.87 -11.16 2.65
CA LYS A 433 -2.47 -11.21 3.09
C LYS A 433 -1.74 -9.93 2.67
N TYR A 434 -2.32 -8.79 3.03
CA TYR A 434 -1.83 -7.47 2.64
C TYR A 434 -0.64 -7.02 3.51
N PRO A 435 0.58 -6.93 2.99
CA PRO A 435 1.75 -6.49 3.76
C PRO A 435 1.75 -4.98 3.99
N LEU A 436 2.55 -4.55 4.97
CA LEU A 436 3.23 -3.27 4.92
C LEU A 436 4.37 -3.36 3.88
N PHE A 437 4.39 -2.44 2.93
CA PHE A 437 5.46 -2.35 1.93
C PHE A 437 6.36 -1.16 2.28
N VAL A 438 7.60 -1.43 2.68
CA VAL A 438 8.62 -0.41 2.96
C VAL A 438 9.54 -0.34 1.76
N THR A 439 9.55 0.80 1.07
CA THR A 439 10.36 1.03 -0.13
C THR A 439 11.00 2.40 -0.04
N VAL A 440 12.01 2.51 0.84
CA VAL A 440 12.77 3.76 1.01
C VAL A 440 13.84 3.82 -0.09
N THR A 441 13.39 4.05 -1.31
CA THR A 441 14.16 4.17 -2.54
C THR A 441 13.76 5.42 -3.33
N CYS A 442 14.29 5.66 -4.53
CA CYS A 442 13.93 6.86 -5.29
C CYS A 442 12.57 6.73 -5.99
N GLU A 443 11.66 7.70 -5.79
CA GLU A 443 10.45 7.99 -6.59
C GLU A 443 9.46 6.82 -6.81
N PHE A 444 9.54 5.76 -6.02
CA PHE A 444 8.74 4.57 -6.23
C PHE A 444 7.23 4.83 -6.15
N THR A 445 6.81 5.83 -5.35
CA THR A 445 5.41 6.26 -5.27
C THR A 445 5.30 7.78 -5.45
N ARG A 446 5.74 8.27 -6.60
CA ARG A 446 5.59 9.65 -7.03
C ARG A 446 4.16 9.90 -7.52
N PHE A 447 3.20 9.95 -6.59
CA PHE A 447 1.77 10.00 -6.87
C PHE A 447 1.26 11.35 -7.40
N ASP A 448 2.08 12.38 -7.49
CA ASP A 448 1.65 13.70 -8.00
C ASP A 448 1.67 13.82 -9.54
N ASN A 449 1.99 12.76 -10.26
CA ASN A 449 2.04 12.75 -11.72
C ASN A 449 0.89 11.93 -12.35
N PRO A 450 -0.26 12.54 -12.65
CA PRO A 450 -1.42 11.83 -13.20
C PRO A 450 -1.19 11.25 -14.60
N TYR A 451 -0.14 11.65 -15.29
CA TYR A 451 0.21 11.10 -16.61
C TYR A 451 0.98 9.77 -16.52
N ARG A 452 1.57 9.47 -15.37
CA ARG A 452 2.44 8.30 -15.24
C ARG A 452 2.30 7.65 -13.87
N PRO A 453 1.21 6.88 -13.63
CA PRO A 453 1.10 6.09 -12.41
C PRO A 453 2.30 5.18 -12.19
N THR A 454 2.75 5.10 -10.95
CA THR A 454 3.97 4.38 -10.56
C THR A 454 3.71 2.93 -10.20
N ALA A 455 4.78 2.12 -10.10
CA ALA A 455 4.68 0.75 -9.60
C ALA A 455 4.20 0.72 -8.13
N GLY A 456 4.59 1.71 -7.31
CA GLY A 456 4.11 1.86 -5.94
C GLY A 456 2.60 2.10 -5.87
N GLU A 457 2.07 3.01 -6.69
CA GLU A 457 0.62 3.25 -6.77
C GLU A 457 -0.14 1.99 -7.19
N TYR A 458 0.32 1.25 -8.21
CA TYR A 458 -0.30 -0.03 -8.59
C TYR A 458 -0.21 -1.08 -7.48
N THR A 459 0.86 -1.11 -6.70
CA THR A 459 0.97 -2.00 -5.53
C THR A 459 -0.08 -1.64 -4.47
N TYR A 460 -0.34 -0.36 -4.23
CA TYR A 460 -1.38 0.11 -3.32
C TYR A 460 -2.78 -0.13 -3.89
N TRP A 461 -3.03 0.24 -5.15
CA TRP A 461 -4.36 0.19 -5.78
C TRP A 461 -4.86 -1.21 -6.13
N ASN A 462 -4.01 -2.22 -6.13
CA ASN A 462 -4.43 -3.57 -6.54
C ASN A 462 -5.58 -4.09 -5.65
N PRO A 463 -6.80 -4.30 -6.18
CA PRO A 463 -7.96 -4.71 -5.39
C PRO A 463 -7.96 -6.21 -5.02
N LYS A 464 -7.07 -7.00 -5.63
CA LYS A 464 -6.93 -8.45 -5.41
C LYS A 464 -5.70 -8.80 -4.56
N GLY A 465 -4.90 -7.81 -4.20
CA GLY A 465 -3.64 -8.01 -3.52
C GLY A 465 -2.92 -6.70 -3.21
N GLY A 466 -1.59 -6.72 -3.36
CA GLY A 466 -0.73 -5.59 -3.06
C GLY A 466 -0.61 -5.27 -1.58
N ALA A 467 -0.34 -4.03 -1.24
CA ALA A 467 -0.08 -3.58 0.12
C ALA A 467 -1.31 -3.03 0.83
N ILE A 468 -1.39 -3.16 2.17
CA ILE A 468 -2.37 -2.43 3.00
C ILE A 468 -1.95 -0.97 3.15
N SER A 469 -0.66 -0.74 3.29
CA SER A 469 -0.04 0.56 3.41
C SER A 469 1.41 0.51 2.98
N MET A 470 1.98 1.68 2.72
CA MET A 470 3.37 1.80 2.29
C MET A 470 4.08 2.92 3.06
N VAL A 471 5.34 2.66 3.43
CA VAL A 471 6.32 3.69 3.75
C VAL A 471 7.25 3.79 2.55
N THR A 472 7.17 4.89 1.83
CA THR A 472 7.70 4.99 0.47
C THR A 472 8.18 6.41 0.16
N THR A 473 8.79 6.61 -0.98
CA THR A 473 9.33 7.91 -1.36
C THR A 473 8.62 8.52 -2.56
N THR A 474 8.49 9.82 -2.52
CA THR A 474 7.87 10.64 -3.57
C THR A 474 8.89 11.31 -4.49
N ARG A 475 10.14 11.37 -4.05
CA ARG A 475 11.29 11.96 -4.78
C ARG A 475 12.56 11.18 -4.48
N GLN A 476 13.65 11.55 -5.12
CA GLN A 476 14.97 10.99 -4.88
C GLN A 476 15.38 11.14 -3.41
N ILE A 477 16.04 10.13 -2.88
CA ILE A 477 16.57 10.09 -1.51
C ILE A 477 18.02 9.61 -1.53
N SER A 478 18.86 10.17 -0.67
CA SER A 478 20.22 9.64 -0.49
C SER A 478 20.19 8.30 0.24
N VAL A 479 21.13 7.42 -0.06
CA VAL A 479 21.24 6.11 0.61
C VAL A 479 21.39 6.27 2.13
N THR A 480 22.21 7.22 2.59
CA THR A 480 22.38 7.48 4.03
C THR A 480 21.06 7.88 4.70
N THR A 481 20.34 8.85 4.14
CA THR A 481 19.02 9.24 4.66
C THR A 481 18.04 8.08 4.64
N GLY A 482 18.06 7.29 3.55
CA GLY A 482 17.20 6.12 3.39
C GLY A 482 17.46 5.08 4.46
N GLN A 483 18.71 4.75 4.72
CA GLN A 483 19.10 3.78 5.75
C GLN A 483 18.73 4.27 7.15
N ASP A 484 19.12 5.50 7.51
CA ASP A 484 18.83 6.07 8.83
C ASP A 484 17.33 6.10 9.14
N ILE A 485 16.50 6.49 8.17
CA ILE A 485 15.04 6.50 8.32
C ILE A 485 14.48 5.09 8.39
N ASN A 486 14.96 4.15 7.58
CA ASN A 486 14.50 2.76 7.61
C ASN A 486 14.81 2.09 8.96
N ASP A 487 16.00 2.31 9.50
CA ASP A 487 16.42 1.79 10.80
C ASP A 487 15.61 2.44 11.95
N ALA A 488 15.47 3.77 11.97
CA ALA A 488 14.70 4.49 12.95
C ALA A 488 13.22 4.09 12.92
N PHE A 489 12.63 4.00 11.73
CA PHE A 489 11.25 3.57 11.54
C PHE A 489 11.03 2.13 12.03
N SER A 490 11.92 1.20 11.69
CA SER A 490 11.85 -0.19 12.11
C SER A 490 11.95 -0.33 13.63
N ASN A 491 12.80 0.47 14.26
CA ASN A 491 12.95 0.52 15.70
C ASN A 491 11.65 0.91 16.41
N GLU A 492 11.01 1.99 15.94
CA GLU A 492 9.73 2.47 16.48
C GLU A 492 8.59 1.49 16.18
N LEU A 493 8.47 1.03 14.93
CA LEU A 493 7.38 0.15 14.49
C LEU A 493 7.35 -1.18 15.23
N TYR A 494 8.52 -1.81 15.38
CA TYR A 494 8.61 -3.11 16.03
C TYR A 494 8.72 -2.99 17.55
N GLY A 495 8.94 -1.78 18.08
CA GLY A 495 9.00 -1.51 19.51
C GLY A 495 10.01 -2.44 20.21
N TYR A 496 11.29 -2.36 19.83
CA TYR A 496 12.32 -3.21 20.40
C TYR A 496 12.39 -3.05 21.93
N GLY A 497 12.47 -4.18 22.63
CA GLY A 497 12.45 -4.20 24.08
C GLY A 497 11.11 -3.87 24.75
N THR A 498 10.05 -3.66 23.95
CA THR A 498 8.70 -3.34 24.45
C THR A 498 7.64 -4.26 23.83
N THR A 499 6.42 -4.20 24.38
CA THR A 499 5.24 -4.86 23.81
C THR A 499 4.30 -3.85 23.10
N ASN A 500 4.76 -2.59 22.96
CA ASN A 500 3.97 -1.55 22.33
C ASN A 500 3.78 -1.85 20.85
N ASN A 501 2.54 -1.75 20.39
CA ASN A 501 2.16 -1.83 18.99
C ASN A 501 1.59 -0.47 18.61
N VAL A 502 2.42 0.38 18.02
CA VAL A 502 2.02 1.72 17.54
C VAL A 502 1.47 1.64 16.12
N PRO A 503 0.61 2.57 15.68
CA PRO A 503 0.25 2.68 14.27
C PRO A 503 1.46 2.90 13.38
N ILE A 504 1.41 2.40 12.15
CA ILE A 504 2.54 2.47 11.22
C ILE A 504 2.91 3.93 10.91
N SER A 505 1.91 4.78 10.71
CA SER A 505 2.11 6.21 10.47
C SER A 505 2.75 6.94 11.67
N GLU A 506 2.40 6.53 12.89
CA GLU A 506 2.98 7.10 14.11
C GLU A 506 4.45 6.70 14.29
N ALA A 507 4.79 5.45 13.97
CA ALA A 507 6.19 5.01 13.94
C ALA A 507 7.02 5.85 12.95
N LEU A 508 6.47 6.13 11.77
CA LEU A 508 7.14 6.98 10.79
C LEU A 508 7.27 8.43 11.28
N ARG A 509 6.22 9.00 11.89
CA ARG A 509 6.26 10.34 12.46
C ARG A 509 7.38 10.47 13.49
N VAL A 510 7.46 9.55 14.44
CA VAL A 510 8.50 9.56 15.49
C VAL A 510 9.89 9.38 14.87
N ALA A 511 10.07 8.47 13.92
CA ALA A 511 11.33 8.29 13.23
C ALA A 511 11.80 9.57 12.51
N LYS A 512 10.88 10.27 11.83
CA LYS A 512 11.19 11.52 11.13
C LYS A 512 11.50 12.67 12.09
N ASN A 513 10.77 12.81 13.20
CA ASN A 513 11.03 13.84 14.20
C ASN A 513 12.36 13.64 14.94
N ASN A 514 12.81 12.39 15.09
CA ASN A 514 14.09 12.05 15.70
C ASN A 514 15.29 12.13 14.73
N TYR A 515 15.04 12.29 13.44
CA TYR A 515 16.08 12.34 12.42
C TYR A 515 16.73 13.74 12.34
N ASN A 516 18.05 13.82 12.45
CA ASN A 516 18.81 15.08 12.36
C ASN A 516 19.05 15.53 10.91
N GLY A 517 18.01 15.50 10.09
CA GLY A 517 18.08 15.87 8.67
C GLY A 517 16.69 16.10 8.10
N SER A 518 16.58 16.08 6.77
CA SER A 518 15.29 16.18 6.08
C SER A 518 14.93 14.87 5.42
N ALA A 519 13.76 14.35 5.78
CA ALA A 519 13.14 13.16 5.18
C ALA A 519 11.75 13.49 4.59
N LEU A 520 11.54 14.71 4.11
CA LEU A 520 10.25 15.20 3.58
C LEU A 520 9.73 14.38 2.39
N MET A 521 10.62 13.72 1.63
CA MET A 521 10.27 12.85 0.51
C MET A 521 9.76 11.48 0.95
N VAL A 522 9.94 11.08 2.21
CA VAL A 522 9.41 9.82 2.75
C VAL A 522 7.98 10.05 3.20
N SER A 523 7.05 9.29 2.66
CA SER A 523 5.61 9.45 2.88
C SER A 523 4.96 8.14 3.33
N TYR A 524 3.86 8.27 4.07
CA TYR A 524 2.99 7.15 4.41
C TYR A 524 1.76 7.14 3.52
N VAL A 525 1.61 6.11 2.71
CA VAL A 525 0.43 5.85 1.88
C VAL A 525 -0.42 4.81 2.55
N GLY A 526 -1.66 5.16 2.85
CA GLY A 526 -2.63 4.31 3.52
C GLY A 526 -3.40 5.01 4.63
N ASP A 527 -4.20 4.25 5.35
CA ASP A 527 -4.95 4.73 6.51
C ASP A 527 -4.03 4.91 7.72
N PRO A 528 -3.89 6.14 8.28
CA PRO A 528 -2.93 6.43 9.35
C PRO A 528 -3.21 5.74 10.68
N ALA A 529 -4.40 5.19 10.88
CA ALA A 529 -4.74 4.48 12.12
C ALA A 529 -4.40 2.98 12.10
N ILE A 530 -3.88 2.46 10.97
CA ILE A 530 -3.51 1.05 10.81
C ILE A 530 -2.32 0.70 11.70
N ARG A 531 -2.46 -0.42 12.40
CA ARG A 531 -1.38 -1.08 13.16
C ARG A 531 -0.92 -2.32 12.42
N LEU A 532 0.36 -2.63 12.55
CA LEU A 532 0.88 -3.88 12.02
C LEU A 532 0.27 -5.07 12.80
N ALA A 533 -0.30 -6.04 12.06
CA ALA A 533 -1.01 -7.17 12.65
C ALA A 533 -0.04 -8.24 13.18
N ILE A 534 0.84 -7.85 14.10
CA ILE A 534 1.79 -8.74 14.77
C ILE A 534 1.01 -9.61 15.77
N PRO A 535 1.06 -10.96 15.65
CA PRO A 535 0.43 -11.85 16.61
C PRO A 535 1.08 -11.77 17.99
N LYS A 536 0.33 -12.04 19.05
CA LYS A 536 0.87 -12.00 20.42
C LYS A 536 1.85 -13.16 20.66
N PRO A 537 3.08 -12.93 21.14
CA PRO A 537 4.10 -13.97 21.32
C PRO A 537 3.89 -14.78 22.62
N THR A 538 2.86 -15.61 22.67
CA THR A 538 2.42 -16.31 23.86
C THR A 538 2.35 -17.84 23.73
N ILE A 539 2.79 -18.40 22.60
CA ILE A 539 2.85 -19.85 22.40
C ILE A 539 4.19 -20.39 22.89
N VAL A 540 4.16 -21.41 23.74
CA VAL A 540 5.34 -22.01 24.36
C VAL A 540 5.38 -23.51 24.12
N LEU A 541 6.49 -24.03 23.61
CA LEU A 541 6.79 -25.47 23.56
C LEU A 541 7.10 -25.95 24.99
N THR A 542 6.43 -26.99 25.46
CA THR A 542 6.58 -27.51 26.85
C THR A 542 7.24 -28.88 26.91
N LYS A 543 6.99 -29.75 25.91
CA LYS A 543 7.54 -31.12 25.89
C LYS A 543 8.01 -31.53 24.48
N ILE A 544 9.05 -32.37 24.49
CA ILE A 544 9.54 -33.15 23.35
C ILE A 544 9.51 -34.62 23.75
N ASN A 545 8.77 -35.45 23.02
CA ASN A 545 8.59 -36.90 23.32
C ASN A 545 8.22 -37.14 24.79
N ASP A 546 7.21 -36.41 25.29
CA ASP A 546 6.69 -36.44 26.66
C ASP A 546 7.68 -35.93 27.74
N GLN A 547 8.90 -35.59 27.41
CA GLN A 547 9.88 -35.00 28.32
C GLN A 547 9.81 -33.47 28.32
N PRO A 548 9.91 -32.81 29.47
CA PRO A 548 9.99 -31.34 29.51
C PRO A 548 11.12 -30.81 28.64
N VAL A 549 10.92 -29.75 27.90
CA VAL A 549 11.93 -29.18 26.99
C VAL A 549 13.25 -28.89 27.70
N ALA A 550 13.21 -28.31 28.89
CA ALA A 550 14.39 -27.98 29.68
C ALA A 550 15.23 -29.22 30.12
N ALA A 551 14.66 -30.40 30.12
CA ALA A 551 15.30 -31.67 30.47
C ALA A 551 15.59 -32.54 29.25
N SER A 552 15.11 -32.16 28.08
CA SER A 552 15.24 -32.98 26.87
C SER A 552 16.64 -32.86 26.28
N THR A 553 17.27 -33.99 26.06
CA THR A 553 18.50 -34.13 25.28
C THR A 553 18.25 -34.70 23.88
N PHE A 554 16.98 -34.79 23.48
CA PHE A 554 16.59 -35.45 22.25
C PHE A 554 17.06 -34.65 21.04
N VAL A 555 17.72 -35.31 20.10
CA VAL A 555 18.13 -34.76 18.82
C VAL A 555 17.16 -35.27 17.76
N PHE A 556 16.65 -34.37 16.93
CA PHE A 556 15.80 -34.69 15.77
C PHE A 556 16.70 -35.30 14.69
N ASN A 557 16.99 -36.61 14.83
CA ASN A 557 17.74 -37.35 13.84
C ASN A 557 16.85 -37.63 12.61
N ALA A 558 17.42 -37.69 11.43
CA ALA A 558 16.71 -38.12 10.22
C ALA A 558 15.93 -39.40 10.49
N LEU A 559 14.68 -39.50 10.05
CA LEU A 559 13.77 -40.62 10.21
C LEU A 559 13.37 -40.96 11.67
N SER A 560 13.53 -40.01 12.57
CA SER A 560 13.03 -40.15 13.95
C SER A 560 11.60 -39.67 14.07
N PRO A 561 10.70 -40.44 14.74
CA PRO A 561 9.40 -39.92 15.13
C PRO A 561 9.57 -38.91 16.26
N VAL A 562 8.87 -37.81 16.17
CA VAL A 562 8.88 -36.70 17.12
C VAL A 562 7.45 -36.35 17.52
N LYS A 563 7.24 -36.22 18.83
CA LYS A 563 6.03 -35.70 19.43
C LYS A 563 6.32 -34.38 20.14
N LEU A 564 5.58 -33.35 19.79
CA LEU A 564 5.71 -32.04 20.41
C LEU A 564 4.42 -31.64 21.10
N SER A 565 4.54 -31.11 22.34
CA SER A 565 3.38 -30.59 23.10
C SER A 565 3.68 -29.18 23.60
N GLY A 566 2.68 -28.32 23.63
CA GLY A 566 2.84 -26.94 24.07
C GLY A 566 1.55 -26.28 24.53
N GLU A 567 1.67 -25.01 24.85
CA GLU A 567 0.60 -24.24 25.50
C GLU A 567 0.49 -22.83 24.90
N VAL A 568 -0.73 -22.31 24.86
CA VAL A 568 -1.02 -20.90 24.62
C VAL A 568 -1.25 -20.23 25.97
N ARG A 569 -0.44 -19.21 26.28
CA ARG A 569 -0.43 -18.53 27.57
C ARG A 569 -0.96 -17.11 27.47
N ASN A 570 -1.19 -16.46 28.63
CA ASN A 570 -1.45 -15.02 28.70
C ASN A 570 -0.20 -14.22 28.32
N VAL A 571 -0.34 -12.92 28.16
CA VAL A 571 0.78 -12.03 27.73
C VAL A 571 1.92 -12.02 28.77
N GLU A 572 1.61 -12.19 30.06
CA GLU A 572 2.59 -12.32 31.14
C GLU A 572 3.34 -13.67 31.13
N GLY A 573 2.89 -14.62 30.29
CA GLY A 573 3.56 -15.91 30.09
C GLY A 573 3.42 -16.92 31.27
N ASN A 574 2.63 -16.62 32.30
CA ASN A 574 2.54 -17.37 33.54
C ASN A 574 1.28 -18.27 33.66
N THR A 575 0.26 -18.07 32.80
CA THR A 575 -1.02 -18.77 32.92
C THR A 575 -1.49 -19.27 31.56
N ILE A 576 -1.91 -20.54 31.49
CA ILE A 576 -2.53 -21.14 30.28
C ILE A 576 -3.87 -20.47 30.02
N LEU A 577 -4.14 -20.10 28.79
CA LEU A 577 -5.44 -19.63 28.36
C LEU A 577 -6.40 -20.83 28.18
N SER A 578 -6.96 -21.33 29.29
CA SER A 578 -7.83 -22.50 29.28
C SER A 578 -9.11 -22.37 28.45
N ASN A 579 -9.47 -21.14 28.06
CA ASN A 579 -10.59 -20.89 27.15
C ASN A 579 -10.16 -20.70 25.68
N TYR A 580 -8.88 -20.94 25.37
CA TYR A 580 -8.37 -20.83 23.99
C TYR A 580 -8.62 -22.16 23.24
N ASN A 581 -9.51 -22.12 22.25
CA ASN A 581 -9.75 -23.22 21.33
C ASN A 581 -9.58 -22.68 19.91
N GLY A 582 -8.78 -23.39 19.10
CA GLY A 582 -8.40 -22.87 17.78
C GLY A 582 -7.60 -23.88 16.96
N SER A 583 -6.90 -23.37 15.98
CA SER A 583 -5.93 -24.11 15.16
C SER A 583 -4.54 -23.53 15.31
N LEU A 584 -3.55 -24.41 15.30
CA LEU A 584 -2.12 -24.12 15.33
C LEU A 584 -1.53 -24.49 13.97
N SER A 585 -0.74 -23.59 13.38
CA SER A 585 0.16 -23.91 12.26
C SER A 585 1.58 -23.92 12.77
N VAL A 586 2.37 -24.90 12.34
CA VAL A 586 3.75 -25.10 12.77
C VAL A 586 4.66 -25.20 11.57
N ASN A 587 5.76 -24.45 11.59
CA ASN A 587 6.89 -24.63 10.68
C ASN A 587 8.13 -25.01 11.50
N ILE A 588 8.82 -26.07 11.11
CA ILE A 588 10.11 -26.46 11.72
C ILE A 588 11.20 -26.30 10.67
N PHE A 589 12.20 -25.51 11.02
CA PHE A 589 13.34 -25.19 10.15
C PHE A 589 14.58 -25.95 10.64
N ASP A 590 15.37 -26.45 9.71
CA ASP A 590 16.70 -26.96 9.98
C ASP A 590 17.64 -25.84 10.47
N LYS A 591 18.90 -26.11 10.61
CA LYS A 591 19.93 -25.15 11.01
C LYS A 591 20.05 -24.00 10.02
N ASN A 592 20.26 -22.82 10.52
CA ASN A 592 20.57 -21.67 9.68
C ASN A 592 21.70 -21.98 8.69
N VAL A 593 21.61 -21.40 7.50
CA VAL A 593 22.56 -21.59 6.41
C VAL A 593 23.33 -20.30 6.16
N GLN A 594 24.66 -20.38 6.18
CA GLN A 594 25.51 -19.29 5.73
C GLN A 594 25.58 -19.29 4.21
N ARG A 595 25.41 -18.13 3.61
CA ARG A 595 25.54 -17.86 2.18
C ARG A 595 26.48 -16.69 1.98
N THR A 596 26.97 -16.54 0.76
CA THR A 596 27.80 -15.41 0.32
C THR A 596 27.22 -14.89 -0.98
N THR A 597 27.18 -13.58 -1.15
CA THR A 597 26.78 -12.94 -2.44
C THR A 597 27.85 -13.22 -3.50
N PHE A 598 27.50 -13.09 -4.76
CA PHE A 598 28.37 -13.52 -5.87
C PHE A 598 29.33 -12.42 -6.36
N GLY A 599 29.00 -11.13 -6.11
CA GLY A 599 29.74 -10.01 -6.70
C GLY A 599 29.62 -10.02 -8.22
N ASN A 600 28.42 -10.20 -8.75
CA ASN A 600 28.14 -10.45 -10.17
C ASN A 600 28.72 -9.38 -11.10
N ASP A 601 28.73 -8.12 -10.70
CA ASP A 601 29.24 -6.99 -11.49
C ASP A 601 30.77 -6.78 -11.38
N GLY A 602 31.44 -7.66 -10.62
CA GLY A 602 32.89 -7.64 -10.50
C GLY A 602 33.48 -6.41 -9.79
N VAL A 603 32.64 -5.74 -8.97
CA VAL A 603 33.03 -4.53 -8.23
C VAL A 603 34.04 -4.87 -7.13
N THR A 604 35.06 -4.05 -7.01
CA THR A 604 36.12 -4.26 -6.03
C THR A 604 36.20 -3.11 -5.02
N ASP A 605 36.69 -3.45 -3.81
CA ASP A 605 37.02 -2.45 -2.78
C ASP A 605 38.31 -1.67 -3.15
N SER A 606 38.68 -0.71 -2.30
CA SER A 606 39.90 0.11 -2.48
C SER A 606 41.23 -0.71 -2.45
N SER A 607 41.18 -1.96 -1.99
CA SER A 607 42.30 -2.89 -1.95
C SER A 607 42.31 -3.84 -3.15
N GLY A 608 41.30 -3.79 -4.03
CA GLY A 608 41.15 -4.63 -5.21
C GLY A 608 40.50 -5.99 -4.93
N ASN A 609 39.92 -6.22 -3.74
CA ASN A 609 39.19 -7.44 -3.44
C ASN A 609 37.77 -7.32 -3.97
N LEU A 610 37.21 -8.41 -4.50
CA LEU A 610 35.83 -8.49 -4.91
C LEU A 610 34.91 -8.19 -3.71
N ILE A 611 33.94 -7.29 -3.89
CA ILE A 611 32.94 -6.99 -2.86
C ILE A 611 31.92 -8.13 -2.86
N VAL A 612 31.89 -8.87 -1.78
CA VAL A 612 30.93 -9.92 -1.47
C VAL A 612 30.54 -9.81 -0.01
N MET A 613 29.33 -10.28 0.35
CA MET A 613 28.80 -10.25 1.70
C MET A 613 28.43 -11.65 2.17
N ASP A 614 28.90 -12.04 3.35
CA ASP A 614 28.41 -13.22 4.04
C ASP A 614 27.15 -12.89 4.83
N PHE A 615 26.12 -13.72 4.74
CA PHE A 615 24.87 -13.53 5.42
C PHE A 615 24.24 -14.87 5.86
N ILE A 616 23.30 -14.80 6.79
CA ILE A 616 22.64 -15.96 7.36
C ILE A 616 21.19 -16.01 6.92
N LEU A 617 20.76 -17.15 6.37
CA LEU A 617 19.39 -17.48 6.05
C LEU A 617 18.79 -18.45 7.07
N LEU A 618 17.47 -18.46 7.22
CA LEU A 618 16.76 -19.56 7.86
C LEU A 618 17.10 -20.87 7.14
N GLY A 619 17.20 -21.95 7.91
CA GLY A 619 17.36 -23.29 7.35
C GLY A 619 16.12 -23.73 6.57
N GLU A 620 16.31 -24.81 5.80
CA GLU A 620 15.21 -25.42 5.04
C GLU A 620 14.07 -25.85 5.98
N THR A 621 12.84 -25.72 5.49
CA THR A 621 11.67 -26.17 6.26
C THR A 621 11.55 -27.69 6.20
N ILE A 622 11.75 -28.35 7.31
CA ILE A 622 11.68 -29.82 7.40
C ILE A 622 10.29 -30.36 7.76
N PHE A 623 9.41 -29.50 8.27
CA PHE A 623 8.02 -29.88 8.57
C PHE A 623 7.10 -28.68 8.51
N ARG A 624 5.92 -28.86 7.89
CA ARG A 624 4.80 -27.91 7.82
C ARG A 624 3.53 -28.65 8.23
N GLY A 625 2.98 -28.30 9.40
CA GLY A 625 1.83 -29.03 9.92
C GLY A 625 0.80 -28.15 10.60
N ASN A 626 -0.39 -28.74 10.77
CA ASN A 626 -1.50 -28.12 11.48
C ASN A 626 -1.98 -29.02 12.63
N ALA A 627 -2.25 -28.40 13.79
CA ALA A 627 -2.78 -29.09 14.97
C ALA A 627 -3.95 -28.33 15.59
N SER A 628 -4.80 -29.00 16.32
CA SER A 628 -5.85 -28.37 17.12
C SER A 628 -5.29 -27.83 18.44
N VAL A 629 -5.83 -26.68 18.87
CA VAL A 629 -5.60 -26.16 20.23
C VAL A 629 -6.90 -26.35 21.01
N ALA A 630 -6.82 -27.08 22.08
CA ALA A 630 -7.95 -27.32 22.97
C ALA A 630 -7.60 -26.91 24.40
N ASN A 631 -8.42 -26.03 25.00
CA ASN A 631 -8.19 -25.51 26.35
C ASN A 631 -6.79 -24.89 26.54
N GLY A 632 -6.27 -24.24 25.49
CA GLY A 632 -4.94 -23.64 25.50
C GLY A 632 -3.79 -24.63 25.35
N GLN A 633 -4.02 -25.87 25.08
CA GLN A 633 -2.99 -26.91 24.90
C GLN A 633 -3.03 -27.52 23.50
N PHE A 634 -1.88 -27.92 22.99
CA PHE A 634 -1.76 -28.60 21.70
C PHE A 634 -0.72 -29.72 21.75
N GLU A 635 -0.88 -30.66 20.85
CA GLU A 635 0.04 -31.76 20.64
C GLU A 635 0.01 -32.18 19.17
N PHE A 636 1.16 -32.52 18.60
CA PHE A 636 1.26 -33.06 17.25
C PHE A 636 2.48 -33.96 17.09
N ASN A 637 2.44 -34.82 16.08
CA ASN A 637 3.49 -35.77 15.75
C ASN A 637 3.98 -35.51 14.31
N PHE A 638 5.23 -35.86 14.05
CA PHE A 638 5.79 -35.94 12.71
C PHE A 638 7.01 -36.86 12.67
N VAL A 639 7.47 -37.24 11.48
CA VAL A 639 8.73 -37.92 11.26
C VAL A 639 9.70 -36.97 10.61
N VAL A 640 10.92 -36.89 11.13
CA VAL A 640 11.97 -36.02 10.58
C VAL A 640 12.38 -36.52 9.20
N PRO A 641 12.35 -35.69 8.14
CA PRO A 641 12.76 -36.12 6.81
C PRO A 641 14.22 -36.61 6.76
N ARG A 642 14.50 -37.46 5.78
CA ARG A 642 15.86 -37.93 5.50
C ARG A 642 16.80 -36.81 5.08
N ASP A 643 16.29 -35.79 4.45
CA ASP A 643 17.03 -34.70 3.81
C ASP A 643 17.48 -33.55 4.74
N ILE A 644 17.57 -33.83 6.05
CA ILE A 644 18.15 -32.85 6.98
C ILE A 644 19.68 -32.78 6.84
N ALA A 645 20.28 -31.66 7.18
CA ALA A 645 21.72 -31.53 7.25
C ALA A 645 22.28 -32.38 8.41
N ILE A 646 23.24 -33.29 8.11
CA ILE A 646 23.74 -34.30 9.06
C ILE A 646 24.45 -33.75 10.30
N PRO A 647 25.29 -32.65 10.22
CA PRO A 647 25.90 -32.09 11.43
C PRO A 647 24.80 -31.63 12.42
N VAL A 648 24.97 -31.99 13.70
CA VAL A 648 24.02 -31.60 14.75
C VAL A 648 24.17 -30.12 15.09
N GLY A 649 23.08 -29.39 15.08
CA GLY A 649 23.04 -27.99 15.42
C GLY A 649 21.64 -27.55 15.86
N ASN A 650 21.49 -26.26 16.16
CA ASN A 650 20.20 -25.69 16.58
C ASN A 650 19.31 -25.48 15.36
N GLY A 651 18.13 -26.05 15.42
CA GLY A 651 17.03 -25.73 14.52
C GLY A 651 16.08 -24.72 15.13
N ARG A 652 14.98 -24.47 14.44
CA ARG A 652 13.97 -23.50 14.85
C ARG A 652 12.57 -24.07 14.67
N ILE A 653 11.68 -23.83 15.64
CA ILE A 653 10.24 -24.02 15.47
C ILE A 653 9.57 -22.65 15.48
N SER A 654 8.63 -22.43 14.56
CA SER A 654 7.76 -21.27 14.52
C SER A 654 6.32 -21.72 14.63
N PHE A 655 5.59 -21.12 15.56
CA PHE A 655 4.20 -21.39 15.84
C PHE A 655 3.32 -20.21 15.46
N TYR A 656 2.13 -20.50 14.94
CA TYR A 656 1.06 -19.53 14.75
C TYR A 656 -0.27 -20.18 15.14
N ALA A 657 -1.05 -19.53 16.01
CA ALA A 657 -2.37 -20.04 16.38
C ALA A 657 -3.44 -18.95 16.21
N LYS A 658 -4.61 -19.35 15.76
CA LYS A 658 -5.81 -18.48 15.70
C LYS A 658 -6.98 -19.14 16.41
N ARG A 659 -7.82 -18.31 17.05
CA ARG A 659 -9.06 -18.80 17.69
C ARG A 659 -10.10 -19.18 16.66
N ASN A 660 -10.91 -20.20 17.00
CA ASN A 660 -12.10 -20.55 16.21
C ASN A 660 -13.20 -19.50 16.30
N GLN A 661 -13.25 -18.74 17.38
CA GLN A 661 -14.21 -17.66 17.60
C GLN A 661 -13.50 -16.43 18.16
N GLY A 662 -13.67 -15.30 17.49
CA GLY A 662 -13.02 -14.04 17.84
C GLY A 662 -11.81 -13.73 16.97
N LEU A 663 -11.48 -12.44 16.90
CA LEU A 663 -10.36 -11.91 16.12
C LEU A 663 -9.10 -11.84 16.99
N GLU A 664 -8.51 -13.00 17.27
CA GLU A 664 -7.30 -13.09 18.09
C GLU A 664 -6.37 -14.18 17.57
N ASP A 665 -5.11 -13.84 17.42
CA ASP A 665 -4.03 -14.73 17.02
C ASP A 665 -2.81 -14.62 17.94
N GLN A 666 -2.04 -15.70 17.95
CA GLN A 666 -0.88 -15.87 18.82
C GLN A 666 0.28 -16.39 17.97
N THR A 667 1.48 -16.06 18.39
CA THR A 667 2.72 -16.62 17.83
C THR A 667 3.62 -17.19 18.92
N GLY A 668 4.64 -17.93 18.51
CA GLY A 668 5.68 -18.43 19.40
C GLY A 668 6.82 -19.06 18.64
N TYR A 669 7.89 -19.35 19.33
CA TYR A 669 9.08 -19.95 18.74
C TYR A 669 9.82 -20.83 19.75
N ASN A 670 10.71 -21.66 19.20
CA ASN A 670 11.75 -22.34 20.00
C ASN A 670 13.01 -22.51 19.13
N THR A 671 14.18 -22.16 19.65
CA THR A 671 15.48 -22.24 18.97
C THR A 671 16.46 -23.18 19.68
N ASP A 672 16.01 -23.89 20.72
CA ASP A 672 16.84 -24.79 21.53
C ASP A 672 16.81 -26.24 21.02
N ILE A 673 15.91 -26.58 20.10
CA ILE A 673 15.86 -27.91 19.50
C ILE A 673 17.17 -28.22 18.76
N LYS A 674 17.60 -29.48 18.86
CA LYS A 674 18.76 -29.97 18.12
C LYS A 674 18.31 -30.84 16.95
N ILE A 675 18.89 -30.58 15.78
CA ILE A 675 18.57 -31.31 14.53
C ILE A 675 19.87 -31.80 13.91
N GLY A 676 19.89 -33.04 13.42
CA GLY A 676 21.03 -33.64 12.74
C GLY A 676 21.27 -35.10 13.11
N GLY A 677 22.21 -35.74 12.45
CA GLY A 677 22.46 -37.19 12.61
C GLY A 677 21.41 -38.06 11.92
N ILE A 678 21.54 -39.36 12.07
CA ILE A 678 20.64 -40.36 11.47
C ILE A 678 20.15 -41.30 12.58
N ASN A 679 18.87 -41.66 12.56
CA ASN A 679 18.30 -42.65 13.47
C ASN A 679 18.75 -44.06 13.02
N PRO A 680 19.60 -44.73 13.79
CA PRO A 680 20.08 -46.08 13.40
C PRO A 680 19.02 -47.17 13.52
N ASN A 681 17.88 -46.88 14.17
CA ASN A 681 16.78 -47.82 14.42
C ASN A 681 15.58 -47.51 13.53
N ALA A 682 15.72 -46.68 12.50
CA ALA A 682 14.61 -46.39 11.59
C ALA A 682 14.19 -47.68 10.85
N THR A 683 12.91 -47.97 10.81
CA THR A 683 12.36 -49.07 10.00
C THR A 683 12.50 -48.75 8.52
N ALA A 684 12.85 -49.76 7.73
CA ALA A 684 12.93 -49.52 6.27
C ALA A 684 11.51 -49.27 5.72
N ASP A 685 11.42 -48.28 4.87
CA ASP A 685 10.27 -47.96 4.05
C ASP A 685 10.70 -47.81 2.57
N ASN A 686 9.95 -48.48 1.67
CA ASN A 686 10.21 -48.46 0.22
C ASN A 686 8.93 -48.15 -0.57
N ILE A 687 7.89 -47.60 0.08
CA ILE A 687 6.59 -47.33 -0.52
C ILE A 687 6.43 -45.81 -0.58
N GLY A 688 6.36 -45.23 -1.78
CA GLY A 688 6.14 -43.81 -1.95
C GLY A 688 4.68 -43.41 -1.68
N PRO A 689 4.46 -42.08 -1.57
CA PRO A 689 3.16 -41.54 -1.19
C PRO A 689 2.08 -41.88 -2.23
N ARG A 690 0.83 -41.89 -1.79
CA ARG A 690 -0.33 -41.88 -2.69
C ARG A 690 -0.73 -40.46 -3.00
N VAL A 691 -1.05 -40.17 -4.27
CA VAL A 691 -1.44 -38.85 -4.71
C VAL A 691 -2.74 -38.86 -5.51
N ARG A 692 -3.57 -37.84 -5.32
CA ARG A 692 -4.74 -37.53 -6.13
C ARG A 692 -4.67 -36.10 -6.59
N LEU A 693 -4.82 -35.87 -7.89
CA LEU A 693 -4.67 -34.56 -8.52
C LEU A 693 -6.02 -34.04 -9.02
N TYR A 694 -6.24 -32.74 -8.82
CA TYR A 694 -7.44 -32.05 -9.28
C TYR A 694 -7.13 -30.63 -9.73
N MET A 695 -8.05 -30.06 -10.50
CA MET A 695 -8.05 -28.63 -10.79
C MET A 695 -9.27 -28.01 -10.15
N ASN A 696 -9.06 -26.94 -9.38
CA ASN A 696 -10.08 -26.10 -8.75
C ASN A 696 -10.81 -26.77 -7.56
N ASP A 697 -11.36 -27.96 -7.73
CA ASP A 697 -12.03 -28.74 -6.68
C ASP A 697 -11.91 -30.25 -6.94
N GLU A 698 -12.27 -31.07 -5.93
CA GLU A 698 -12.19 -32.53 -5.99
C GLU A 698 -13.18 -33.19 -6.95
N THR A 699 -14.10 -32.45 -7.53
CA THR A 699 -15.02 -32.97 -8.56
C THR A 699 -14.45 -32.91 -9.97
N PHE A 700 -13.27 -32.31 -10.14
CA PHE A 700 -12.59 -32.20 -11.42
C PHE A 700 -12.15 -33.58 -11.92
N ILE A 701 -12.42 -33.83 -13.19
CA ILE A 701 -11.98 -35.06 -13.88
C ILE A 701 -10.90 -34.68 -14.90
N SER A 702 -9.81 -35.47 -14.95
CA SER A 702 -8.73 -35.25 -15.91
C SER A 702 -9.26 -35.14 -17.34
N GLY A 703 -8.80 -34.17 -18.11
CA GLY A 703 -9.33 -33.76 -19.41
C GLY A 703 -10.48 -32.75 -19.35
N GLY A 704 -10.89 -32.33 -18.15
CA GLY A 704 -11.92 -31.32 -17.93
C GLY A 704 -11.47 -29.92 -18.34
N ILE A 705 -12.43 -28.99 -18.36
CA ILE A 705 -12.23 -27.60 -18.77
C ILE A 705 -11.99 -26.71 -17.54
N THR A 706 -11.05 -25.78 -17.67
CA THR A 706 -10.77 -24.75 -16.67
C THR A 706 -10.55 -23.38 -17.30
N ASN A 707 -10.34 -22.33 -16.49
CA ASN A 707 -9.97 -20.98 -16.96
C ASN A 707 -8.43 -20.82 -17.01
N GLU A 708 -7.98 -19.62 -17.40
CA GLU A 708 -6.55 -19.27 -17.51
C GLU A 708 -5.82 -19.21 -16.16
N SER A 709 -6.54 -19.16 -15.05
CA SER A 709 -5.98 -19.05 -13.69
C SER A 709 -6.58 -20.06 -12.74
N PRO A 710 -6.38 -21.37 -12.98
CA PRO A 710 -6.96 -22.42 -12.15
C PRO A 710 -6.14 -22.66 -10.88
N ILE A 711 -6.79 -23.29 -9.88
CA ILE A 711 -6.09 -23.81 -8.71
C ILE A 711 -5.74 -25.26 -8.95
N PHE A 712 -4.47 -25.58 -8.85
CA PHE A 712 -4.00 -26.96 -8.82
C PHE A 712 -4.09 -27.51 -7.38
N LEU A 713 -4.65 -28.69 -7.21
CA LEU A 713 -4.80 -29.40 -5.97
C LEU A 713 -4.15 -30.78 -6.05
N ALA A 714 -3.24 -31.08 -5.11
CA ALA A 714 -2.69 -32.41 -4.95
C ALA A 714 -2.90 -32.87 -3.50
N PHE A 715 -3.64 -33.96 -3.31
CA PHE A 715 -3.83 -34.59 -2.01
C PHE A 715 -2.84 -35.74 -1.89
N LEU A 716 -2.06 -35.72 -0.83
CA LEU A 716 -0.99 -36.67 -0.57
C LEU A 716 -1.27 -37.44 0.72
N GLU A 717 -0.94 -38.70 0.73
CA GLU A 717 -1.07 -39.60 1.89
C GLU A 717 0.10 -40.58 1.93
N ASP A 718 0.79 -40.58 3.06
CA ASP A 718 1.89 -41.52 3.34
C ASP A 718 1.93 -41.88 4.83
N GLU A 719 2.28 -43.12 5.18
CA GLU A 719 2.25 -43.57 6.59
C GLU A 719 3.27 -42.87 7.49
N ASN A 720 4.38 -42.37 6.93
CA ASN A 720 5.46 -41.68 7.62
C ASN A 720 5.39 -40.17 7.42
N GLY A 721 4.65 -39.71 6.41
CA GLY A 721 4.45 -38.31 6.03
C GLY A 721 5.23 -37.90 4.79
N ILE A 722 4.94 -36.69 4.32
CA ILE A 722 5.47 -36.12 3.07
C ILE A 722 6.74 -35.33 3.36
N ASN A 723 7.74 -35.49 2.52
CA ASN A 723 8.96 -34.69 2.58
C ASN A 723 8.66 -33.25 2.10
N THR A 724 8.87 -32.30 2.99
CA THR A 724 8.73 -30.85 2.70
C THR A 724 10.07 -30.13 2.71
N ALA A 725 11.16 -30.85 3.00
CA ALA A 725 12.51 -30.28 2.91
C ALA A 725 12.89 -30.06 1.45
N SER A 726 13.37 -28.87 1.14
CA SER A 726 13.93 -28.56 -0.16
C SER A 726 15.32 -29.19 -0.25
N GLY A 727 15.44 -30.28 -0.98
CA GLY A 727 16.69 -30.99 -1.19
C GLY A 727 16.97 -31.18 -2.68
N ILE A 728 18.23 -31.43 -3.05
CA ILE A 728 18.59 -31.63 -4.45
C ILE A 728 17.81 -32.84 -5.00
N GLY A 729 16.78 -32.53 -5.81
CA GLY A 729 15.99 -33.55 -6.52
C GLY A 729 14.79 -34.11 -5.74
N HIS A 730 14.48 -33.62 -4.53
CA HIS A 730 13.35 -34.11 -3.72
C HIS A 730 12.26 -33.05 -3.46
N ASP A 731 12.26 -31.95 -4.21
CA ASP A 731 11.20 -30.95 -4.09
C ASP A 731 9.84 -31.49 -4.56
N ILE A 732 8.78 -31.04 -3.91
CA ILE A 732 7.43 -31.21 -4.43
C ILE A 732 7.30 -30.28 -5.66
N VAL A 733 7.13 -30.86 -6.83
CA VAL A 733 7.13 -30.10 -8.09
C VAL A 733 5.93 -30.39 -8.97
N ALA A 734 5.48 -29.35 -9.68
CA ALA A 734 4.58 -29.47 -10.82
C ALA A 734 5.31 -29.00 -12.09
N ILE A 735 5.37 -29.87 -13.09
CA ILE A 735 5.98 -29.63 -14.38
C ILE A 735 4.85 -29.44 -15.38
N LEU A 736 4.70 -28.23 -15.89
CA LEU A 736 3.66 -27.87 -16.85
C LEU A 736 4.17 -28.18 -18.27
N ASP A 737 3.38 -28.91 -19.04
CA ASP A 737 3.62 -29.24 -20.47
C ASP A 737 5.01 -29.83 -20.76
N GLY A 738 5.60 -30.50 -19.77
CA GLY A 738 6.90 -31.16 -19.91
C GLY A 738 8.10 -30.20 -19.82
N ASP A 739 7.92 -28.95 -19.41
CA ASP A 739 9.04 -28.01 -19.20
C ASP A 739 9.78 -28.34 -17.90
N GLU A 740 10.70 -29.29 -17.98
CA GLU A 740 11.55 -29.72 -16.84
C GLU A 740 12.58 -28.64 -16.43
N ASN A 741 12.83 -27.64 -17.26
CA ASN A 741 13.78 -26.57 -16.93
C ASN A 741 13.17 -25.49 -16.01
N ASN A 742 11.83 -25.37 -16.01
CA ASN A 742 11.11 -24.38 -15.21
C ASN A 742 10.00 -25.03 -14.38
N PRO A 743 10.32 -25.95 -13.45
CA PRO A 743 9.31 -26.58 -12.62
C PRO A 743 8.76 -25.58 -11.60
N TYR A 744 7.49 -25.72 -11.25
CA TYR A 744 6.91 -25.02 -10.11
C TYR A 744 7.25 -25.77 -8.83
N ILE A 745 8.02 -25.13 -7.94
CA ILE A 745 8.35 -25.68 -6.61
C ILE A 745 7.18 -25.43 -5.68
N LEU A 746 6.64 -26.49 -5.09
CA LEU A 746 5.40 -26.47 -4.35
C LEU A 746 5.54 -26.77 -2.85
N ASN A 747 6.75 -26.91 -2.33
CA ASN A 747 7.02 -27.23 -0.92
C ASN A 747 6.30 -26.24 0.02
N ASP A 748 6.33 -24.94 -0.28
CA ASP A 748 5.69 -23.89 0.52
C ASP A 748 4.17 -23.87 0.44
N TYR A 749 3.59 -24.54 -0.54
CA TYR A 749 2.15 -24.68 -0.76
C TYR A 749 1.57 -25.97 -0.18
N TYR A 750 2.42 -26.82 0.43
CA TYR A 750 1.99 -28.03 1.10
C TYR A 750 1.66 -27.75 2.58
N GLU A 751 0.56 -28.31 3.06
CA GLU A 751 0.17 -28.32 4.47
C GLU A 751 -0.44 -29.66 4.84
N THR A 752 -0.13 -30.15 6.05
CA THR A 752 -0.80 -31.35 6.57
C THR A 752 -2.28 -31.08 6.89
N GLU A 753 -3.08 -32.12 6.93
CA GLU A 753 -4.40 -32.03 7.53
C GLU A 753 -4.30 -31.74 9.04
N LEU A 754 -5.38 -31.26 9.62
CA LEU A 754 -5.44 -30.96 11.05
C LEU A 754 -5.24 -32.24 11.90
N ASP A 755 -4.29 -32.21 12.82
CA ASP A 755 -3.90 -33.32 13.69
C ASP A 755 -3.43 -34.60 12.96
N ASN A 756 -3.08 -34.50 11.68
CA ASN A 756 -2.68 -35.67 10.89
C ASN A 756 -1.52 -35.38 9.97
N HIS A 757 -0.29 -35.73 10.36
CA HIS A 757 0.92 -35.53 9.55
C HIS A 757 1.05 -36.55 8.39
N THR A 758 0.27 -37.62 8.35
CA THR A 758 0.33 -38.63 7.28
C THR A 758 -0.47 -38.23 6.04
N LYS A 759 -1.27 -37.16 6.15
CA LYS A 759 -2.10 -36.61 5.07
C LYS A 759 -1.89 -35.13 4.93
N GLY A 760 -1.87 -34.68 3.71
CA GLY A 760 -1.80 -33.25 3.43
C GLY A 760 -2.18 -32.93 2.01
N LYS A 761 -2.13 -31.65 1.71
CA LYS A 761 -2.50 -31.14 0.39
C LYS A 761 -1.58 -29.99 -0.05
N VAL A 762 -1.34 -29.96 -1.35
CA VAL A 762 -0.83 -28.78 -2.05
C VAL A 762 -2.00 -28.03 -2.64
N ARG A 763 -1.99 -26.70 -2.52
CA ARG A 763 -2.94 -25.80 -3.17
C ARG A 763 -2.18 -24.68 -3.88
N PHE A 764 -2.03 -24.79 -5.19
CA PHE A 764 -1.23 -23.86 -5.98
C PHE A 764 -2.06 -23.12 -7.03
N PRO A 765 -2.09 -21.77 -7.05
CA PRO A 765 -2.80 -20.99 -8.06
C PRO A 765 -1.94 -20.78 -9.31
N PHE A 766 -2.26 -21.46 -10.42
CA PHE A 766 -1.71 -21.13 -11.72
C PHE A 766 -2.24 -19.78 -12.21
N ARG A 767 -1.52 -19.13 -13.11
CA ARG A 767 -1.90 -17.83 -13.67
C ARG A 767 -1.55 -17.73 -15.15
N ASN A 768 -2.44 -17.05 -15.88
CA ASN A 768 -2.22 -16.68 -17.28
C ASN A 768 -1.79 -17.85 -18.15
N LEU A 769 -2.34 -19.05 -17.88
CA LEU A 769 -2.10 -20.20 -18.73
C LEU A 769 -2.63 -19.94 -20.13
N ALA A 770 -1.90 -20.38 -21.14
CA ALA A 770 -2.33 -20.27 -22.52
C ALA A 770 -3.63 -21.04 -22.76
N VAL A 771 -4.45 -20.59 -23.71
CA VAL A 771 -5.63 -21.35 -24.13
C VAL A 771 -5.21 -22.63 -24.85
N GLY A 772 -5.75 -23.78 -24.45
CA GLY A 772 -5.42 -25.07 -25.04
C GLY A 772 -5.37 -26.21 -24.04
N LEU A 773 -4.91 -27.34 -24.51
CA LEU A 773 -4.67 -28.53 -23.69
C LEU A 773 -3.36 -28.39 -22.95
N HIS A 774 -3.41 -28.62 -21.64
CA HIS A 774 -2.24 -28.63 -20.75
C HIS A 774 -2.13 -29.96 -20.03
N THR A 775 -0.90 -30.30 -19.68
CA THR A 775 -0.59 -31.47 -18.83
C THR A 775 0.31 -31.02 -17.68
N ILE A 776 -0.03 -31.40 -16.46
CA ILE A 776 0.85 -31.24 -15.29
C ILE A 776 1.36 -32.60 -14.91
N THR A 777 2.67 -32.77 -14.90
CA THR A 777 3.35 -33.90 -14.25
C THR A 777 3.78 -33.48 -12.86
N PHE A 778 3.17 -34.10 -11.85
CA PHE A 778 3.42 -33.82 -10.41
C PHE A 778 4.37 -34.87 -9.84
N LYS A 779 5.39 -34.42 -9.10
CA LYS A 779 6.34 -35.30 -8.40
C LYS A 779 6.41 -34.89 -6.92
N ALA A 780 6.44 -35.87 -6.03
CA ALA A 780 6.61 -35.66 -4.58
C ALA A 780 7.31 -36.90 -3.97
N TRP A 781 7.80 -36.75 -2.76
CA TRP A 781 8.50 -37.79 -1.99
C TRP A 781 7.93 -37.90 -0.58
N ASP A 782 8.01 -39.08 0.02
CA ASP A 782 7.83 -39.24 1.45
C ASP A 782 9.10 -38.84 2.24
N VAL A 783 9.03 -38.87 3.55
CA VAL A 783 10.18 -38.54 4.43
C VAL A 783 11.37 -39.52 4.28
N TYR A 784 11.18 -40.70 3.67
CA TYR A 784 12.22 -41.66 3.33
C TYR A 784 12.82 -41.47 1.93
N ASN A 785 12.33 -40.49 1.17
CA ASN A 785 12.70 -40.19 -0.22
C ASN A 785 12.21 -41.25 -1.22
N ASN A 786 11.12 -41.94 -0.94
CA ASN A 786 10.43 -42.73 -1.96
C ASN A 786 9.55 -41.82 -2.83
N PRO A 787 9.66 -41.90 -4.16
CA PRO A 787 8.98 -40.97 -5.07
C PRO A 787 7.55 -41.38 -5.38
N VAL A 788 6.75 -40.39 -5.73
CA VAL A 788 5.51 -40.58 -6.50
C VAL A 788 5.49 -39.64 -7.69
N THR A 789 4.99 -40.11 -8.82
CA THR A 789 4.72 -39.30 -10.01
C THR A 789 3.30 -39.55 -10.45
N ALA A 790 2.55 -38.50 -10.77
CA ALA A 790 1.21 -38.56 -11.30
C ALA A 790 0.97 -37.43 -12.32
N GLU A 791 0.02 -37.61 -13.20
CA GLU A 791 -0.32 -36.65 -14.26
C GLU A 791 -1.79 -36.28 -14.23
N ILE A 792 -2.06 -35.02 -14.59
CA ILE A 792 -3.40 -34.52 -14.81
C ILE A 792 -3.42 -33.69 -16.08
N GLN A 793 -4.44 -33.91 -16.91
CA GLN A 793 -4.69 -33.13 -18.11
C GLN A 793 -5.88 -32.20 -17.90
N PHE A 794 -5.84 -31.01 -18.52
CA PHE A 794 -6.95 -30.06 -18.48
C PHE A 794 -6.90 -29.14 -19.69
N ILE A 795 -8.06 -28.60 -20.04
CA ILE A 795 -8.20 -27.68 -21.17
C ILE A 795 -8.49 -26.29 -20.63
N VAL A 796 -7.57 -25.37 -20.89
CA VAL A 796 -7.78 -23.95 -20.63
C VAL A 796 -8.62 -23.35 -21.77
N VAL A 797 -9.76 -22.78 -21.40
CA VAL A 797 -10.61 -22.04 -22.34
C VAL A 797 -10.48 -20.55 -22.07
N GLY A 798 -10.34 -19.78 -23.15
CA GLY A 798 -10.26 -18.34 -23.06
C GLY A 798 -11.55 -17.70 -22.56
N ASP A 799 -11.46 -16.45 -22.27
CA ASP A 799 -12.37 -15.65 -21.45
C ASP A 799 -13.68 -15.25 -22.14
N GLU A 800 -14.13 -15.96 -23.18
CA GLU A 800 -15.23 -15.48 -24.01
C GLU A 800 -16.63 -15.66 -23.41
N THR A 801 -16.87 -16.61 -22.51
CA THR A 801 -18.21 -16.87 -21.96
C THR A 801 -18.23 -17.17 -20.48
N VAL A 802 -19.20 -16.58 -19.75
CA VAL A 802 -19.58 -17.01 -18.42
C VAL A 802 -20.46 -18.24 -18.54
N THR A 803 -20.10 -19.35 -17.89
CA THR A 803 -20.94 -20.57 -17.88
C THR A 803 -21.54 -20.76 -16.50
N LEU A 804 -22.82 -21.18 -16.47
CA LEU A 804 -23.55 -21.53 -15.26
C LEU A 804 -23.97 -23.00 -15.28
N LYS A 805 -23.67 -23.72 -14.19
CA LYS A 805 -24.13 -25.09 -13.93
C LYS A 805 -24.69 -25.20 -12.53
N ASN A 806 -25.42 -26.31 -12.26
CA ASN A 806 -25.95 -26.64 -10.92
C ASN A 806 -26.67 -25.48 -10.24
N VAL A 807 -27.47 -24.72 -10.98
CA VAL A 807 -28.25 -23.60 -10.44
C VAL A 807 -29.44 -24.19 -9.67
N LEU A 808 -29.52 -23.89 -8.38
CA LEU A 808 -30.60 -24.31 -7.51
C LEU A 808 -30.78 -23.33 -6.35
N ASN A 809 -31.89 -23.36 -5.66
CA ASN A 809 -32.02 -22.70 -4.35
C ASN A 809 -32.23 -23.76 -3.26
N TYR A 810 -31.61 -23.54 -2.10
CA TYR A 810 -31.69 -24.46 -0.96
C TYR A 810 -31.92 -23.70 0.36
N PRO A 811 -32.89 -24.16 1.17
CA PRO A 811 -33.87 -25.20 0.90
C PRO A 811 -34.87 -24.79 -0.20
N ASN A 812 -35.41 -25.79 -0.93
CA ASN A 812 -36.52 -25.64 -1.87
C ASN A 812 -37.38 -26.93 -1.79
N PRO A 813 -38.60 -26.91 -1.30
CA PRO A 813 -39.37 -25.75 -0.81
C PRO A 813 -38.84 -25.12 0.46
N PHE A 814 -39.18 -23.83 0.70
CA PHE A 814 -38.82 -23.08 1.91
C PHE A 814 -40.01 -22.30 2.50
N VAL A 815 -39.86 -21.83 3.76
CA VAL A 815 -40.92 -21.07 4.48
C VAL A 815 -40.54 -19.59 4.68
N SER A 816 -39.31 -19.33 5.07
CA SER A 816 -38.86 -17.96 5.45
C SER A 816 -37.44 -17.62 5.02
N TYR A 817 -36.74 -18.56 4.39
CA TYR A 817 -35.35 -18.37 4.01
C TYR A 817 -34.91 -19.39 2.97
N THR A 818 -34.17 -18.95 1.96
CA THR A 818 -33.46 -19.79 0.98
C THR A 818 -32.19 -19.11 0.51
N GLN A 819 -31.24 -19.91 0.03
CA GLN A 819 -30.00 -19.45 -0.60
C GLN A 819 -29.98 -19.90 -2.06
N PHE A 820 -29.46 -19.06 -2.94
CA PHE A 820 -29.26 -19.39 -4.35
C PHE A 820 -27.85 -19.91 -4.54
N TRP A 821 -27.75 -21.15 -5.02
CA TRP A 821 -26.50 -21.83 -5.28
C TRP A 821 -26.32 -21.98 -6.78
N PHE A 822 -25.10 -21.73 -7.25
CA PHE A 822 -24.74 -21.97 -8.65
C PHE A 822 -23.25 -22.21 -8.79
N THR A 823 -22.85 -23.00 -9.77
CA THR A 823 -21.44 -23.12 -10.18
C THR A 823 -21.20 -22.31 -11.46
N HIS A 824 -20.02 -21.68 -11.52
CA HIS A 824 -19.58 -20.85 -12.63
C HIS A 824 -18.11 -21.13 -12.97
N ASN A 825 -17.62 -20.66 -14.11
CA ASN A 825 -16.25 -20.87 -14.56
C ASN A 825 -15.31 -19.67 -14.25
N ARG A 826 -15.62 -18.83 -13.26
CA ARG A 826 -14.95 -17.57 -12.95
C ARG A 826 -14.57 -17.47 -11.47
N PRO A 827 -13.73 -18.37 -10.90
CA PRO A 827 -13.25 -18.23 -9.53
C PRO A 827 -12.39 -16.97 -9.40
N TYR A 828 -12.41 -16.35 -8.20
CA TYR A 828 -11.67 -15.12 -7.88
C TYR A 828 -12.04 -13.86 -8.67
N GLU A 829 -13.01 -13.96 -9.56
CA GLU A 829 -13.52 -12.83 -10.32
C GLU A 829 -14.77 -12.24 -9.63
N PRO A 830 -14.87 -10.91 -9.46
CA PRO A 830 -16.11 -10.30 -9.03
C PRO A 830 -17.17 -10.47 -10.11
N LEU A 831 -18.26 -11.14 -9.77
CA LEU A 831 -19.40 -11.39 -10.66
C LEU A 831 -20.58 -10.54 -10.20
N GLU A 832 -21.13 -9.74 -11.11
CA GLU A 832 -22.43 -9.09 -10.91
C GLU A 832 -23.52 -10.13 -11.04
N VAL A 833 -24.18 -10.46 -9.93
CA VAL A 833 -25.25 -11.45 -9.89
C VAL A 833 -26.57 -10.78 -9.62
N GLN A 834 -27.55 -11.07 -10.49
CA GLN A 834 -28.93 -10.62 -10.31
C GLN A 834 -29.84 -11.85 -10.22
N VAL A 835 -30.64 -11.91 -9.15
CA VAL A 835 -31.72 -12.90 -9.00
C VAL A 835 -33.05 -12.16 -9.08
N GLN A 836 -33.86 -12.48 -10.06
CA GLN A 836 -35.22 -11.97 -10.21
C GLN A 836 -36.24 -13.09 -9.92
N ILE A 837 -37.06 -12.91 -8.90
CA ILE A 837 -38.14 -13.83 -8.57
C ILE A 837 -39.39 -13.38 -9.30
N ILE A 838 -40.02 -14.29 -10.03
CA ILE A 838 -41.07 -14.03 -10.99
C ILE A 838 -42.27 -14.94 -10.70
N THR A 839 -43.46 -14.38 -10.71
CA THR A 839 -44.71 -15.17 -10.66
C THR A 839 -44.87 -16.02 -11.92
N ILE A 840 -45.70 -17.06 -11.88
CA ILE A 840 -46.03 -17.87 -13.08
C ILE A 840 -46.70 -17.04 -14.19
N THR A 841 -47.20 -15.84 -13.88
CA THR A 841 -47.79 -14.89 -14.84
C THR A 841 -46.77 -13.90 -15.39
N GLY A 842 -45.50 -14.00 -15.02
CA GLY A 842 -44.40 -13.18 -15.55
C GLY A 842 -44.15 -11.86 -14.78
N LYS A 843 -44.84 -11.60 -13.66
CA LYS A 843 -44.61 -10.38 -12.84
C LYS A 843 -43.39 -10.59 -11.93
N ILE A 844 -42.43 -9.68 -11.96
CA ILE A 844 -41.29 -9.67 -11.04
C ILE A 844 -41.82 -9.23 -9.66
N VAL A 845 -41.51 -9.98 -8.62
CA VAL A 845 -41.86 -9.70 -7.23
C VAL A 845 -40.68 -9.30 -6.36
N LYS A 846 -39.47 -9.75 -6.74
CA LYS A 846 -38.23 -9.38 -6.05
C LYS A 846 -37.06 -9.34 -7.02
N THR A 847 -36.19 -8.36 -6.86
CA THR A 847 -34.90 -8.30 -7.54
C THR A 847 -33.79 -8.17 -6.51
N ILE A 848 -32.84 -9.09 -6.52
CA ILE A 848 -31.66 -9.10 -5.66
C ILE A 848 -30.45 -8.86 -6.56
N ASN A 849 -29.67 -7.83 -6.28
CA ASN A 849 -28.40 -7.56 -6.97
C ASN A 849 -27.28 -7.66 -5.95
N GLN A 850 -26.27 -8.43 -6.27
CA GLN A 850 -25.10 -8.63 -5.41
C GLN A 850 -23.86 -8.87 -6.26
N VAL A 851 -22.72 -8.34 -5.84
CA VAL A 851 -21.42 -8.72 -6.38
C VAL A 851 -20.91 -9.89 -5.54
N VAL A 852 -20.53 -10.97 -6.21
CA VAL A 852 -20.07 -12.19 -5.58
C VAL A 852 -18.67 -12.51 -6.10
N THR A 853 -17.75 -12.79 -5.18
CA THR A 853 -16.40 -13.26 -5.49
C THR A 853 -16.16 -14.54 -4.73
N THR A 854 -16.00 -15.66 -5.43
CA THR A 854 -15.81 -16.96 -4.80
C THR A 854 -14.38 -17.45 -4.97
N GLU A 855 -13.84 -18.14 -3.97
CA GLU A 855 -12.53 -18.80 -4.06
C GLU A 855 -12.55 -20.04 -4.96
N GLY A 856 -13.72 -20.57 -5.22
CA GLY A 856 -13.97 -21.74 -6.09
C GLY A 856 -15.09 -21.46 -7.07
N PHE A 857 -15.55 -22.51 -7.74
CA PHE A 857 -16.60 -22.42 -8.77
C PHE A 857 -18.03 -22.34 -8.20
N LEU A 858 -18.24 -22.56 -6.90
CA LEU A 858 -19.56 -22.61 -6.27
C LEU A 858 -19.82 -21.35 -5.46
N SER A 859 -20.87 -20.62 -5.84
CA SER A 859 -21.44 -19.52 -5.05
C SER A 859 -22.62 -19.99 -4.21
N ARG A 860 -22.68 -19.49 -2.94
CA ARG A 860 -23.77 -19.70 -1.98
C ARG A 860 -24.14 -18.42 -1.22
N GLU A 861 -23.63 -17.29 -1.63
CA GLU A 861 -23.65 -16.04 -0.86
C GLU A 861 -24.98 -15.29 -0.95
N ILE A 862 -25.82 -15.61 -1.96
CA ILE A 862 -27.05 -14.87 -2.20
C ILE A 862 -28.19 -15.50 -1.41
N THR A 863 -28.78 -14.70 -0.55
CA THR A 863 -29.86 -15.13 0.36
C THR A 863 -31.15 -14.37 0.07
N TRP A 864 -32.29 -14.99 0.41
CA TRP A 864 -33.58 -14.33 0.30
C TRP A 864 -34.53 -14.78 1.44
N ASP A 865 -35.23 -13.81 2.01
CA ASP A 865 -36.14 -13.97 3.16
C ASP A 865 -37.62 -14.19 2.78
N GLY A 866 -37.91 -14.36 1.51
CA GLY A 866 -39.29 -14.58 1.02
C GLY A 866 -40.18 -13.33 0.97
N LYS A 867 -39.56 -12.13 1.01
CA LYS A 867 -40.28 -10.84 0.90
C LYS A 867 -40.09 -10.22 -0.48
N ASP A 868 -41.06 -9.41 -0.89
CA ASP A 868 -41.00 -8.61 -2.11
C ASP A 868 -40.06 -7.39 -1.96
N ASP A 869 -39.98 -6.54 -2.99
CA ASP A 869 -39.18 -5.30 -2.95
C ASP A 869 -39.72 -4.25 -1.99
N PHE A 870 -40.97 -4.38 -1.49
CA PHE A 870 -41.57 -3.47 -0.52
C PHE A 870 -41.48 -3.97 0.93
N GLY A 871 -40.90 -5.18 1.13
CA GLY A 871 -40.74 -5.79 2.46
C GLY A 871 -41.94 -6.68 2.90
N ASP A 872 -42.94 -6.87 2.05
CA ASP A 872 -44.09 -7.71 2.34
C ASP A 872 -43.83 -9.17 2.01
N LYS A 873 -44.35 -10.09 2.83
CA LYS A 873 -44.28 -11.55 2.55
C LYS A 873 -45.08 -11.90 1.31
N ILE A 874 -44.46 -12.59 0.39
CA ILE A 874 -45.19 -13.08 -0.80
C ILE A 874 -45.97 -14.36 -0.48
N GLY A 875 -47.01 -14.60 -1.26
CA GLY A 875 -47.92 -15.73 -1.04
C GLY A 875 -47.25 -17.07 -1.22
N LYS A 876 -47.77 -18.11 -0.56
CA LYS A 876 -47.41 -19.51 -0.80
C LYS A 876 -47.71 -19.89 -2.24
N GLY A 877 -46.81 -20.64 -2.85
CA GLY A 877 -46.98 -21.07 -4.25
C GLY A 877 -45.69 -21.38 -4.98
N VAL A 878 -45.85 -21.55 -6.28
CA VAL A 878 -44.73 -21.82 -7.20
C VAL A 878 -44.35 -20.52 -7.92
N TYR A 879 -43.08 -20.25 -7.93
CA TYR A 879 -42.45 -19.14 -8.61
C TYR A 879 -41.33 -19.65 -9.53
N VAL A 880 -40.87 -18.79 -10.41
CA VAL A 880 -39.66 -19.01 -11.22
C VAL A 880 -38.67 -17.92 -10.82
N TYR A 881 -37.42 -18.27 -10.67
CA TYR A 881 -36.40 -17.24 -10.59
C TYR A 881 -35.48 -17.31 -11.80
N LYS A 882 -35.03 -16.12 -12.21
CA LYS A 882 -34.01 -15.89 -13.23
C LYS A 882 -32.74 -15.50 -12.53
N LEU A 883 -31.69 -16.29 -12.69
CA LEU A 883 -30.34 -15.98 -12.26
C LEU A 883 -29.57 -15.44 -13.48
N THR A 884 -29.10 -14.21 -13.37
CA THR A 884 -28.20 -13.60 -14.36
C THR A 884 -26.85 -13.38 -13.71
N VAL A 885 -25.78 -13.87 -14.31
CA VAL A 885 -24.40 -13.66 -13.84
C VAL A 885 -23.62 -12.98 -14.94
N LYS A 886 -22.97 -11.87 -14.59
CA LYS A 886 -22.17 -11.07 -15.51
C LYS A 886 -20.74 -10.92 -14.95
N SER A 887 -19.75 -11.18 -15.78
CA SER A 887 -18.36 -10.91 -15.51
C SER A 887 -18.11 -9.39 -15.50
N THR A 888 -17.48 -8.89 -14.44
CA THR A 888 -17.08 -7.47 -14.36
C THR A 888 -15.88 -7.16 -15.27
N LEU A 889 -15.07 -8.17 -15.59
CA LEU A 889 -13.87 -8.01 -16.41
C LEU A 889 -14.19 -8.02 -17.90
N THR A 890 -15.05 -8.94 -18.34
CA THR A 890 -15.34 -9.14 -19.78
C THR A 890 -16.66 -8.55 -20.24
N ASN A 891 -17.50 -8.09 -19.30
CA ASN A 891 -18.90 -7.67 -19.53
C ASN A 891 -19.81 -8.75 -20.16
N LYS A 892 -19.32 -10.00 -20.27
CA LYS A 892 -20.13 -11.12 -20.76
C LYS A 892 -21.08 -11.58 -19.67
N LYS A 893 -22.28 -11.96 -20.05
CA LYS A 893 -23.32 -12.45 -19.13
C LYS A 893 -23.93 -13.76 -19.61
N THR A 894 -24.44 -14.51 -18.64
CA THR A 894 -25.25 -15.72 -18.88
C THR A 894 -26.43 -15.72 -17.93
N GLU A 895 -27.49 -16.44 -18.33
CA GLU A 895 -28.76 -16.47 -17.60
C GLU A 895 -29.26 -17.91 -17.49
N LYS A 896 -29.93 -18.21 -16.36
CA LYS A 896 -30.60 -19.47 -16.14
C LYS A 896 -31.89 -19.29 -15.37
N TYR A 897 -32.92 -20.09 -15.68
CA TYR A 897 -34.21 -20.06 -15.00
C TYR A 897 -34.40 -21.36 -14.25
N GLU A 898 -34.88 -21.27 -13.02
CA GLU A 898 -35.18 -22.44 -12.18
C GLU A 898 -36.46 -22.20 -11.37
N LYS A 899 -37.06 -23.30 -10.89
CA LYS A 899 -38.29 -23.31 -10.11
C LYS A 899 -38.02 -23.13 -8.62
N LEU A 900 -38.87 -22.35 -7.99
CA LEU A 900 -38.82 -22.06 -6.56
C LEU A 900 -40.22 -22.27 -5.95
N VAL A 901 -40.28 -22.86 -4.76
CA VAL A 901 -41.55 -23.16 -4.07
C VAL A 901 -41.52 -22.58 -2.66
N ILE A 902 -42.56 -21.78 -2.32
CA ILE A 902 -42.76 -21.21 -0.96
C ILE A 902 -43.91 -21.96 -0.30
N LEU A 903 -43.69 -22.41 0.94
CA LEU A 903 -44.70 -23.16 1.74
C LEU A 903 -45.44 -22.29 2.72
#